data_25bf9a5b6f00ca9ffa1f6b52e60893fa
#
_entry.id   25bf9a5b6f00ca9ffa1f6b52e60893fa
#
_cell.length_a   1.000
_cell.length_b   1.000
_cell.length_c   1.000
_cell.angle_alpha   90.00
_cell.angle_beta   90.00
_cell.angle_gamma   90.00
#
_symmetry.space_group_name_H-M   'P 1'
#
loop_
_entity.id
_entity.type
_entity.pdbx_description
1 polymer ?
#
loop_
_entity_poly.entity_id
_entity_poly.type
_entity_poly.pdbx_seq_one_letter_code
_entity_poly.pdbx_strand_id
1 'polypeptide(L)'
;MNKILLSIVFLCLILTKVSGYENRNFLSANQSPEKIGNTLALNQKWVQYPSYADREGWDSIMGKNKTTTINRGVAKLKYEWRVIKATDYLEYERTGNRFTMQNINSANNIALVDLVLAELAEGKGRFLDQIANGVFYLSERTSWVLSAHLHRQKSKRSMPNETDQIIDLGSAETGAILSWTYYFFNKEFDKIDPVISQRLKFEIYKKIIIPYRTDDSMFWMALNASPTELVNNWNPWNNSNVLQCIMLLENDSVQLSKDVYRSMISVDKFMNYISSDGACEEGPSYWEHAAGKLYDYLQFLHWISGGKISLFNSKMVKDMGEYISRSYIGNEWVVNFADASAKLSTNGNFIYRYGKAVSSAEMMHFGAQLAQKSQNSIAYGTDLFRVLESLKYDAEIRSSKAEHAIPDYTIYSETQFYYFKSKQNFFLAAKGGFNAVSHNHNDAGSFALWVNEQPVIIDAGVGTYTRQTFGPERYTIWTMRSKYHNLPTINGSEQSYGRSYKVTDVKVDGKKRSLSMNLAQAYPSDAQVQNWTRTYNLTDKGLIIIDKYSLIKAVQANEINFLLWGKVEVQNNRVLITVKNEQLELSFDKNQFTPNLETVSLTDTKLSNVWGKEVYRLTLTAKVLIENGEYKFIIRKL
;
A
#
# COMPACT_ATOMS: atom_id res chain seq x y z
N MET A 1 33.06 -56.47 -35.20
CA MET A 1 32.49 -56.25 -33.89
C MET A 1 32.63 -54.75 -33.55
N ASN A 2 31.64 -53.98 -33.94
CA ASN A 2 31.64 -52.52 -33.72
C ASN A 2 30.78 -52.23 -32.47
N LYS A 3 31.40 -51.62 -31.43
CA LYS A 3 30.70 -51.11 -30.27
C LYS A 3 30.24 -49.68 -30.59
N ILE A 4 28.93 -49.49 -30.66
CA ILE A 4 28.28 -48.21 -30.74
C ILE A 4 28.15 -47.69 -29.30
N LEU A 5 28.84 -46.57 -29.02
CA LEU A 5 28.67 -45.81 -27.77
C LEU A 5 27.46 -44.89 -27.93
N LEU A 6 26.41 -45.14 -27.15
CA LEU A 6 25.24 -44.26 -27.05
C LEU A 6 25.55 -43.15 -26.02
N SER A 7 25.81 -41.93 -26.48
CA SER A 7 25.91 -40.76 -25.59
C SER A 7 24.49 -40.24 -25.32
N ILE A 8 24.02 -40.43 -24.09
CA ILE A 8 22.78 -39.79 -23.58
C ILE A 8 23.12 -38.37 -23.20
N VAL A 9 22.69 -37.39 -23.98
CA VAL A 9 22.72 -35.97 -23.63
C VAL A 9 21.55 -35.71 -22.69
N PHE A 10 21.83 -35.48 -21.42
CA PHE A 10 20.86 -35.00 -20.43
C PHE A 10 20.61 -33.51 -20.72
N LEU A 11 19.50 -33.24 -21.43
CA LEU A 11 19.02 -31.86 -21.62
C LEU A 11 18.33 -31.43 -20.31
N CYS A 12 19.08 -30.74 -19.42
CA CYS A 12 18.47 -30.05 -18.30
C CYS A 12 17.61 -28.88 -18.85
N LEU A 13 16.34 -29.11 -19.03
CA LEU A 13 15.35 -28.06 -19.19
C LEU A 13 15.29 -27.28 -17.86
N ILE A 14 16.01 -26.18 -17.79
CA ILE A 14 15.78 -25.16 -16.79
C ILE A 14 14.44 -24.50 -17.15
N LEU A 15 13.36 -25.01 -16.57
CA LEU A 15 12.08 -24.35 -16.54
C LEU A 15 12.27 -23.06 -15.73
N THR A 16 12.56 -21.96 -16.41
CA THR A 16 12.37 -20.63 -15.82
C THR A 16 10.90 -20.54 -15.45
N LYS A 17 10.59 -20.65 -14.16
CA LYS A 17 9.28 -20.27 -13.63
C LYS A 17 9.05 -18.82 -14.03
N VAL A 18 8.24 -18.62 -15.05
CA VAL A 18 7.62 -17.32 -15.28
C VAL A 18 6.86 -17.04 -13.98
N SER A 19 7.25 -16.00 -13.26
CA SER A 19 6.51 -15.54 -12.09
C SER A 19 5.12 -15.16 -12.55
N GLY A 20 4.19 -16.05 -12.41
CA GLY A 20 2.81 -15.95 -12.82
C GLY A 20 1.93 -16.48 -11.70
N TYR A 21 0.74 -16.00 -11.66
CA TYR A 21 -0.39 -16.44 -10.85
C TYR A 21 -0.23 -17.89 -10.36
N GLU A 22 -0.25 -18.06 -9.04
CA GLU A 22 -0.17 -19.37 -8.41
C GLU A 22 -1.49 -19.66 -7.70
N ASN A 23 -2.16 -20.75 -8.06
CA ASN A 23 -3.41 -21.21 -7.41
C ASN A 23 -3.13 -21.75 -6.01
N ARG A 24 -2.82 -20.86 -5.07
CA ARG A 24 -2.57 -21.21 -3.68
C ARG A 24 -3.85 -21.50 -2.93
N ASN A 25 -4.89 -20.71 -3.15
CA ASN A 25 -6.24 -20.84 -2.56
C ASN A 25 -6.19 -21.20 -1.07
N PHE A 26 -5.37 -20.52 -0.29
CA PHE A 26 -5.08 -20.85 1.12
C PHE A 26 -6.32 -20.88 2.01
N LEU A 27 -7.33 -20.10 1.67
CA LEU A 27 -8.54 -19.97 2.47
C LEU A 27 -9.63 -20.94 2.01
N SER A 28 -9.87 -21.08 0.70
CA SER A 28 -11.02 -21.81 0.16
C SER A 28 -10.71 -23.26 -0.22
N ALA A 29 -9.45 -23.65 -0.44
CA ALA A 29 -9.02 -24.95 -0.95
C ALA A 29 -9.55 -26.06 -0.03
N ASN A 30 -10.01 -26.71 0.44
CA ASN A 30 -10.53 -27.75 1.32
C ASN A 30 -11.71 -27.30 2.20
N GLN A 31 -12.33 -26.19 1.84
CA GLN A 31 -13.49 -25.63 2.55
C GLN A 31 -14.76 -25.76 1.69
N SER A 32 -15.90 -25.72 2.37
CA SER A 32 -17.21 -25.55 1.77
C SER A 32 -18.10 -24.76 2.74
N PRO A 33 -19.23 -24.19 2.28
CA PRO A 33 -20.16 -23.51 3.19
C PRO A 33 -20.58 -24.37 4.40
N GLU A 34 -20.82 -25.69 4.19
CA GLU A 34 -21.23 -26.60 5.25
C GLU A 34 -20.13 -26.81 6.29
N LYS A 35 -18.87 -26.99 5.84
CA LYS A 35 -17.72 -27.13 6.76
C LYS A 35 -17.52 -25.86 7.58
N ILE A 36 -17.62 -24.69 6.93
CA ILE A 36 -17.47 -23.38 7.57
C ILE A 36 -18.58 -23.17 8.59
N GLY A 37 -19.85 -23.48 8.23
CA GLY A 37 -20.99 -23.30 9.10
C GLY A 37 -20.86 -24.00 10.45
N ASN A 38 -20.21 -25.15 10.49
CA ASN A 38 -19.95 -25.88 11.72
C ASN A 38 -18.87 -25.24 12.61
N THR A 39 -18.19 -24.19 12.13
CA THR A 39 -17.11 -23.50 12.86
C THR A 39 -17.48 -22.11 13.30
N LEU A 40 -18.51 -21.48 12.70
CA LEU A 40 -18.83 -20.08 12.93
C LEU A 40 -19.51 -19.84 14.28
N ALA A 41 -19.06 -18.81 15.00
CA ALA A 41 -19.70 -18.29 16.18
C ALA A 41 -20.85 -17.35 15.78
N LEU A 42 -22.09 -17.82 15.97
CA LEU A 42 -23.31 -17.08 15.61
C LEU A 42 -23.70 -16.03 16.67
N ASN A 43 -24.62 -15.13 16.30
CA ASN A 43 -25.21 -14.11 17.17
C ASN A 43 -24.12 -13.21 17.81
N GLN A 44 -23.13 -12.80 17.04
CA GLN A 44 -22.04 -11.90 17.42
C GLN A 44 -21.19 -12.38 18.63
N LYS A 45 -21.26 -13.66 19.00
CA LYS A 45 -20.45 -14.26 20.09
C LYS A 45 -18.94 -14.19 19.82
N TRP A 46 -18.54 -13.90 18.60
CA TRP A 46 -17.16 -13.71 18.17
C TRP A 46 -16.60 -12.32 18.52
N VAL A 47 -17.46 -11.34 18.83
CA VAL A 47 -17.04 -9.97 19.13
C VAL A 47 -16.30 -9.95 20.46
N GLN A 48 -15.11 -9.36 20.48
CA GLN A 48 -14.22 -9.30 21.62
C GLN A 48 -14.27 -7.96 22.37
N TYR A 49 -15.34 -7.20 22.19
CA TYR A 49 -15.57 -5.95 22.90
C TYR A 49 -16.65 -6.09 23.96
N PRO A 50 -16.59 -5.27 25.03
CA PRO A 50 -17.64 -5.22 26.04
C PRO A 50 -18.99 -4.84 25.42
N SER A 51 -20.09 -5.29 26.00
CA SER A 51 -21.42 -4.74 25.67
C SER A 51 -21.48 -3.26 26.06
N TYR A 52 -22.40 -2.49 25.47
CA TYR A 52 -22.56 -1.06 25.81
C TYR A 52 -22.74 -0.83 27.33
N ALA A 53 -23.44 -1.72 28.01
CA ALA A 53 -23.72 -1.63 29.46
C ALA A 53 -22.50 -1.98 30.36
N ASP A 54 -21.50 -2.69 29.84
CA ASP A 54 -20.30 -3.09 30.58
C ASP A 54 -19.32 -1.93 30.70
N ARG A 55 -19.49 -1.11 31.74
CA ARG A 55 -18.67 0.10 31.93
C ARG A 55 -17.25 -0.20 32.38
N GLU A 56 -17.04 -1.25 33.19
CA GLU A 56 -15.69 -1.66 33.62
C GLU A 56 -14.86 -2.16 32.46
N GLY A 57 -15.47 -2.95 31.57
CA GLY A 57 -14.82 -3.39 30.35
C GLY A 57 -14.40 -2.22 29.43
N TRP A 58 -15.29 -1.24 29.25
CA TRP A 58 -14.96 -0.03 28.49
C TRP A 58 -13.89 0.83 29.16
N ASP A 59 -13.94 0.97 30.48
CA ASP A 59 -12.91 1.71 31.22
C ASP A 59 -11.54 1.05 31.08
N SER A 60 -11.48 -0.27 31.08
CA SER A 60 -10.26 -1.02 30.84
C SER A 60 -9.70 -0.78 29.41
N ILE A 61 -10.55 -0.82 28.38
CA ILE A 61 -10.14 -0.58 26.98
C ILE A 61 -9.67 0.87 26.78
N MET A 62 -10.43 1.83 27.29
CA MET A 62 -10.13 3.25 27.11
C MET A 62 -8.87 3.68 27.87
N GLY A 63 -8.66 3.14 29.06
CA GLY A 63 -7.50 3.43 29.91
C GLY A 63 -7.23 4.94 30.01
N LYS A 64 -5.99 5.34 29.85
CA LYS A 64 -5.58 6.77 29.88
C LYS A 64 -6.15 7.60 28.72
N ASN A 65 -6.64 6.96 27.65
CA ASN A 65 -7.19 7.64 26.48
C ASN A 65 -8.66 8.04 26.67
N LYS A 66 -9.31 7.64 27.79
CA LYS A 66 -10.73 7.88 28.07
C LYS A 66 -11.11 9.36 27.91
N THR A 67 -10.42 10.25 28.61
CA THR A 67 -10.70 11.68 28.56
C THR A 67 -10.52 12.27 27.16
N THR A 68 -9.45 11.90 26.47
CA THR A 68 -9.21 12.36 25.10
C THR A 68 -10.31 11.90 24.15
N THR A 69 -10.73 10.63 24.26
CA THR A 69 -11.81 10.05 23.45
C THR A 69 -13.14 10.77 23.70
N ILE A 70 -13.51 11.01 24.96
CA ILE A 70 -14.71 11.78 25.32
C ILE A 70 -14.66 13.20 24.75
N ASN A 71 -13.53 13.90 24.90
CA ASN A 71 -13.37 15.27 24.42
C ASN A 71 -13.51 15.39 22.90
N ARG A 72 -13.08 14.39 22.12
CA ARG A 72 -13.31 14.32 20.69
C ARG A 72 -14.80 14.28 20.34
N GLY A 73 -15.58 13.47 21.05
CA GLY A 73 -17.04 13.44 20.89
C GLY A 73 -17.71 14.74 21.33
N VAL A 74 -17.27 15.35 22.47
CA VAL A 74 -17.77 16.66 22.92
C VAL A 74 -17.62 17.71 21.84
N ALA A 75 -16.50 17.71 21.12
CA ALA A 75 -16.29 18.62 19.99
C ALA A 75 -17.25 18.36 18.80
N LYS A 76 -17.95 17.22 18.79
CA LYS A 76 -18.92 16.85 17.76
C LYS A 76 -20.39 16.94 18.20
N LEU A 77 -20.70 17.26 19.45
CA LEU A 77 -22.09 17.38 19.94
C LEU A 77 -22.93 18.39 19.14
N LYS A 78 -22.31 19.43 18.58
CA LYS A 78 -22.97 20.44 17.75
C LYS A 78 -22.55 20.33 16.28
N TYR A 79 -22.09 19.14 15.86
CA TYR A 79 -21.68 18.93 14.47
C TYR A 79 -22.89 18.99 13.54
N GLU A 80 -22.82 19.87 12.54
CA GLU A 80 -23.82 19.93 11.46
C GLU A 80 -23.44 18.93 10.37
N TRP A 81 -24.32 17.94 10.15
CA TRP A 81 -24.11 16.91 9.14
C TRP A 81 -24.09 17.54 7.76
N ARG A 82 -22.94 17.43 7.08
CA ARG A 82 -22.68 18.12 5.82
C ARG A 82 -23.35 17.40 4.66
N VAL A 83 -24.26 18.11 3.96
CA VAL A 83 -24.94 17.58 2.78
C VAL A 83 -24.00 17.51 1.60
N ILE A 84 -23.94 16.34 0.93
CA ILE A 84 -23.25 16.16 -0.35
C ILE A 84 -24.22 16.51 -1.46
N LYS A 85 -23.94 17.57 -2.21
CA LYS A 85 -24.80 18.09 -3.27
C LYS A 85 -24.57 17.33 -4.57
N ALA A 86 -25.53 17.40 -5.50
CA ALA A 86 -25.37 16.88 -6.85
C ALA A 86 -24.13 17.45 -7.56
N THR A 87 -23.84 18.74 -7.36
CA THR A 87 -22.64 19.38 -7.91
C THR A 87 -21.34 18.84 -7.34
N ASP A 88 -21.32 18.37 -6.09
CA ASP A 88 -20.12 17.79 -5.46
C ASP A 88 -19.78 16.43 -6.08
N TYR A 89 -20.79 15.62 -6.44
CA TYR A 89 -20.60 14.41 -7.22
C TYR A 89 -20.12 14.69 -8.65
N LEU A 90 -20.75 15.66 -9.33
CA LEU A 90 -20.42 16.03 -10.71
C LEU A 90 -19.06 16.72 -10.85
N GLU A 91 -18.50 17.25 -9.78
CA GLU A 91 -17.20 17.92 -9.81
C GLU A 91 -16.10 17.00 -10.35
N TYR A 92 -16.12 15.72 -9.95
CA TYR A 92 -15.15 14.75 -10.48
C TYR A 92 -15.27 14.56 -12.00
N GLU A 93 -16.48 14.50 -12.52
CA GLU A 93 -16.72 14.37 -13.97
C GLU A 93 -16.30 15.62 -14.74
N ARG A 94 -16.50 16.82 -14.15
CA ARG A 94 -16.23 18.12 -14.77
C ARG A 94 -14.76 18.51 -14.76
N THR A 95 -14.09 18.32 -13.63
CA THR A 95 -12.74 18.86 -13.39
C THR A 95 -11.71 17.77 -13.07
N GLY A 96 -12.13 16.53 -12.76
CA GLY A 96 -11.28 15.47 -12.24
C GLY A 96 -10.99 15.57 -10.74
N ASN A 97 -11.51 16.59 -10.04
CA ASN A 97 -11.34 16.77 -8.61
C ASN A 97 -12.25 15.83 -7.83
N ARG A 98 -11.66 14.85 -7.15
CA ARG A 98 -12.37 13.90 -6.30
C ARG A 98 -12.59 14.38 -4.86
N PHE A 99 -11.79 15.34 -4.41
CA PHE A 99 -11.73 15.72 -3.00
C PHE A 99 -12.95 16.52 -2.53
N THR A 100 -13.64 17.25 -3.41
CA THR A 100 -14.84 18.01 -3.07
C THR A 100 -15.87 17.14 -2.34
N MET A 101 -16.24 15.99 -2.91
CA MET A 101 -17.18 15.04 -2.31
C MET A 101 -16.53 14.24 -1.17
N GLN A 102 -15.30 13.74 -1.37
CA GLN A 102 -14.64 12.84 -0.42
C GLN A 102 -14.35 13.51 0.92
N ASN A 103 -13.96 14.79 0.94
CA ASN A 103 -13.70 15.52 2.19
C ASN A 103 -14.98 15.68 3.03
N ILE A 104 -16.14 15.90 2.38
CA ILE A 104 -17.43 15.97 3.07
C ILE A 104 -17.77 14.59 3.66
N ASN A 105 -17.63 13.53 2.86
CA ASN A 105 -17.88 12.16 3.30
C ASN A 105 -16.99 11.77 4.50
N SER A 106 -15.68 12.01 4.39
CA SER A 106 -14.73 11.74 5.48
C SER A 106 -15.06 12.52 6.76
N ALA A 107 -15.40 13.81 6.62
CA ALA A 107 -15.74 14.63 7.80
C ALA A 107 -16.97 14.10 8.54
N ASN A 108 -17.99 13.65 7.82
CA ASN A 108 -19.19 13.04 8.41
C ASN A 108 -18.86 11.69 9.08
N ASN A 109 -18.10 10.83 8.41
CA ASN A 109 -17.67 9.55 8.96
C ASN A 109 -16.81 9.72 10.23
N ILE A 110 -15.84 10.64 10.23
CA ILE A 110 -15.02 10.96 11.42
C ILE A 110 -15.91 11.48 12.57
N ALA A 111 -16.89 12.34 12.28
CA ALA A 111 -17.79 12.85 13.30
C ALA A 111 -18.60 11.72 13.95
N LEU A 112 -19.12 10.79 13.14
CA LEU A 112 -19.85 9.61 13.67
C LEU A 112 -18.95 8.73 14.51
N VAL A 113 -17.74 8.41 14.04
CA VAL A 113 -16.77 7.58 14.77
C VAL A 113 -16.37 8.24 16.11
N ASP A 114 -16.09 9.55 16.12
CA ASP A 114 -15.74 10.28 17.34
C ASP A 114 -16.89 10.24 18.37
N LEU A 115 -18.14 10.40 17.92
CA LEU A 115 -19.33 10.34 18.79
C LEU A 115 -19.57 8.92 19.33
N VAL A 116 -19.47 7.89 18.48
CA VAL A 116 -19.60 6.48 18.87
C VAL A 116 -18.55 6.12 19.93
N LEU A 117 -17.28 6.44 19.70
CA LEU A 117 -16.22 6.16 20.65
C LEU A 117 -16.41 6.90 21.98
N ALA A 118 -16.86 8.15 21.93
CA ALA A 118 -17.11 8.95 23.13
C ALA A 118 -18.28 8.39 23.96
N GLU A 119 -19.36 7.93 23.31
CA GLU A 119 -20.47 7.27 24.01
C GLU A 119 -20.05 5.93 24.62
N LEU A 120 -19.26 5.13 23.90
CA LEU A 120 -18.68 3.89 24.45
C LEU A 120 -17.75 4.18 25.64
N ALA A 121 -16.99 5.28 25.62
CA ALA A 121 -16.12 5.68 26.72
C ALA A 121 -16.88 6.24 27.93
N GLU A 122 -17.94 7.03 27.73
CA GLU A 122 -18.69 7.69 28.81
C GLU A 122 -19.89 6.86 29.32
N GLY A 123 -20.70 6.32 28.38
CA GLY A 123 -21.85 5.48 28.68
C GLY A 123 -23.00 6.18 29.39
N LYS A 124 -23.21 7.48 29.15
CA LYS A 124 -24.25 8.30 29.80
C LYS A 124 -25.40 8.68 28.87
N GLY A 125 -25.40 8.23 27.65
CA GLY A 125 -26.42 8.54 26.66
C GLY A 125 -26.30 9.95 26.05
N ARG A 126 -25.33 10.74 26.47
CA ARG A 126 -25.18 12.16 26.07
C ARG A 126 -24.96 12.35 24.56
N PHE A 127 -24.35 11.39 23.90
CA PHE A 127 -24.01 11.46 22.48
C PHE A 127 -25.04 10.74 21.60
N LEU A 128 -26.01 10.00 22.18
CA LEU A 128 -26.91 9.14 21.42
C LEU A 128 -27.77 9.88 20.40
N ASP A 129 -28.33 11.05 20.76
CA ASP A 129 -29.15 11.84 19.84
C ASP A 129 -28.32 12.27 18.61
N GLN A 130 -27.06 12.67 18.83
CA GLN A 130 -26.21 13.10 17.72
C GLN A 130 -25.69 11.91 16.91
N ILE A 131 -25.48 10.76 17.51
CA ILE A 131 -25.23 9.50 16.79
C ILE A 131 -26.45 9.12 15.95
N ALA A 132 -27.66 9.19 16.50
CA ALA A 132 -28.90 8.93 15.78
C ALA A 132 -29.09 9.89 14.58
N ASN A 133 -28.79 11.18 14.77
CA ASN A 133 -28.79 12.17 13.66
C ASN A 133 -27.85 11.77 12.54
N GLY A 134 -26.63 11.30 12.88
CA GLY A 134 -25.64 10.84 11.89
C GLY A 134 -26.07 9.58 11.16
N VAL A 135 -26.58 8.62 11.90
CA VAL A 135 -27.13 7.38 11.33
C VAL A 135 -28.30 7.70 10.38
N PHE A 136 -29.23 8.56 10.81
CA PHE A 136 -30.36 8.97 9.99
C PHE A 136 -29.90 9.67 8.70
N TYR A 137 -29.02 10.68 8.81
CA TYR A 137 -28.45 11.36 7.66
C TYR A 137 -27.78 10.40 6.67
N LEU A 138 -26.93 9.47 7.15
CA LEU A 138 -26.24 8.50 6.28
C LEU A 138 -27.21 7.50 5.65
N SER A 139 -28.29 7.15 6.33
CA SER A 139 -29.35 6.27 5.83
C SER A 139 -30.14 6.92 4.68
N GLU A 140 -30.36 8.24 4.74
CA GLU A 140 -31.06 9.01 3.68
C GLU A 140 -30.24 9.17 2.39
N ARG A 141 -28.94 8.92 2.40
CA ARG A 141 -28.13 9.03 1.19
C ARG A 141 -28.45 7.92 0.20
N THR A 142 -28.63 8.27 -1.07
CA THR A 142 -28.87 7.33 -2.18
C THR A 142 -27.74 6.28 -2.27
N SER A 143 -26.49 6.70 -2.13
CA SER A 143 -25.31 5.82 -2.20
C SER A 143 -24.21 6.33 -1.26
N TRP A 144 -23.38 5.40 -0.77
CA TRP A 144 -22.16 5.71 0.01
C TRP A 144 -20.89 5.71 -0.85
N VAL A 145 -21.01 5.44 -2.15
CA VAL A 145 -19.90 5.35 -3.10
C VAL A 145 -19.28 6.73 -3.32
N LEU A 146 -17.96 6.76 -3.45
CA LEU A 146 -17.20 7.98 -3.74
C LEU A 146 -17.41 8.45 -5.18
N SER A 147 -17.46 9.76 -5.41
CA SER A 147 -17.72 10.35 -6.75
C SER A 147 -16.77 9.83 -7.83
N ALA A 148 -15.49 9.62 -7.47
CA ALA A 148 -14.47 9.10 -8.40
C ALA A 148 -14.73 7.65 -8.85
N HIS A 149 -15.61 6.92 -8.18
CA HIS A 149 -15.85 5.49 -8.43
C HIS A 149 -17.25 5.21 -9.01
N LEU A 150 -18.17 6.19 -8.98
CA LEU A 150 -19.53 6.05 -9.50
C LEU A 150 -19.61 5.74 -11.01
N HIS A 151 -18.58 6.08 -11.78
CA HIS A 151 -18.48 5.66 -13.19
C HIS A 151 -18.47 4.13 -13.39
N ARG A 152 -18.32 3.35 -12.33
CA ARG A 152 -18.42 1.89 -12.36
C ARG A 152 -19.86 1.38 -12.35
N GLN A 153 -20.85 2.23 -12.04
CA GLN A 153 -22.26 1.95 -12.28
C GLN A 153 -22.53 1.71 -13.76
N LYS A 154 -23.65 1.05 -14.08
CA LYS A 154 -24.09 0.79 -15.48
C LYS A 154 -24.21 2.08 -16.30
N SER A 155 -24.62 3.18 -15.65
CA SER A 155 -24.70 4.50 -16.27
C SER A 155 -23.36 5.09 -16.73
N LYS A 156 -22.23 4.63 -16.17
CA LYS A 156 -20.88 5.17 -16.37
C LYS A 156 -20.74 6.66 -16.00
N ARG A 157 -21.65 7.20 -15.21
CA ARG A 157 -21.72 8.62 -14.82
C ARG A 157 -21.46 8.78 -13.31
N SER A 158 -21.15 10.00 -12.88
CA SER A 158 -20.77 10.32 -11.50
C SER A 158 -21.96 10.63 -10.57
N MET A 159 -23.20 10.53 -11.04
CA MET A 159 -24.37 10.66 -10.18
C MET A 159 -24.77 9.31 -9.57
N PRO A 160 -25.05 9.25 -8.25
CA PRO A 160 -25.52 8.03 -7.62
C PRO A 160 -26.88 7.58 -8.15
N ASN A 161 -27.01 6.28 -8.43
CA ASN A 161 -28.25 5.66 -8.89
C ASN A 161 -28.80 4.72 -7.82
N GLU A 162 -30.05 4.95 -7.41
CA GLU A 162 -30.75 4.18 -6.39
C GLU A 162 -30.91 2.69 -6.74
N THR A 163 -31.09 2.39 -8.04
CA THR A 163 -31.34 1.02 -8.53
C THR A 163 -30.06 0.29 -8.95
N ASP A 164 -28.90 0.92 -8.83
CA ASP A 164 -27.62 0.37 -9.26
C ASP A 164 -26.56 0.57 -8.16
N GLN A 165 -26.78 -0.13 -7.06
CA GLN A 165 -25.89 -0.08 -5.90
C GLN A 165 -24.63 -0.90 -6.19
N ILE A 166 -23.48 -0.26 -6.13
CA ILE A 166 -22.16 -0.88 -6.25
C ILE A 166 -21.39 -0.71 -4.93
N ILE A 167 -20.37 -1.54 -4.73
CA ILE A 167 -19.50 -1.44 -3.56
C ILE A 167 -18.12 -0.94 -3.99
N ASP A 168 -17.68 0.14 -3.36
CA ASP A 168 -16.34 0.69 -3.46
C ASP A 168 -15.70 0.85 -2.07
N LEU A 169 -14.50 1.40 -2.02
CA LEU A 169 -13.76 1.63 -0.77
C LEU A 169 -14.55 2.47 0.23
N GLY A 170 -15.20 3.56 -0.25
CA GLY A 170 -15.96 4.48 0.59
C GLY A 170 -17.26 3.88 1.12
N SER A 171 -17.99 3.16 0.27
CA SER A 171 -19.24 2.52 0.68
C SER A 171 -19.01 1.35 1.63
N ALA A 172 -17.99 0.52 1.38
CA ALA A 172 -17.65 -0.58 2.27
C ALA A 172 -17.20 -0.08 3.66
N GLU A 173 -16.38 0.99 3.72
CA GLU A 173 -15.96 1.61 4.98
C GLU A 173 -17.15 2.21 5.75
N THR A 174 -18.01 2.98 5.06
CA THR A 174 -19.22 3.55 5.66
C THR A 174 -20.16 2.45 6.18
N GLY A 175 -20.33 1.36 5.42
CA GLY A 175 -21.09 0.18 5.83
C GLY A 175 -20.54 -0.46 7.10
N ALA A 176 -19.22 -0.61 7.21
CA ALA A 176 -18.57 -1.16 8.40
C ALA A 176 -18.76 -0.26 9.64
N ILE A 177 -18.57 1.07 9.51
CA ILE A 177 -18.84 2.04 10.60
C ILE A 177 -20.28 1.90 11.10
N LEU A 178 -21.24 1.89 10.18
CA LEU A 178 -22.66 1.80 10.49
C LEU A 178 -23.04 0.44 11.10
N SER A 179 -22.39 -0.64 10.68
CA SER A 179 -22.62 -1.99 11.23
C SER A 179 -22.13 -2.10 12.67
N TRP A 180 -20.96 -1.55 13.00
CA TRP A 180 -20.49 -1.44 14.38
C TRP A 180 -21.38 -0.51 15.22
N THR A 181 -21.82 0.62 14.66
CA THR A 181 -22.74 1.54 15.33
C THR A 181 -24.07 0.84 15.66
N TYR A 182 -24.62 0.06 14.71
CA TYR A 182 -25.79 -0.79 14.93
C TYR A 182 -25.54 -1.80 16.04
N TYR A 183 -24.43 -2.52 16.00
CA TYR A 183 -24.09 -3.53 17.00
C TYR A 183 -24.08 -2.96 18.42
N PHE A 184 -23.43 -1.83 18.63
CA PHE A 184 -23.32 -1.23 19.95
C PHE A 184 -24.62 -0.57 20.45
N PHE A 185 -25.39 0.04 19.56
CA PHE A 185 -26.47 0.95 19.96
C PHE A 185 -27.86 0.59 19.45
N ASN A 186 -28.10 -0.54 18.77
CA ASN A 186 -29.45 -0.88 18.30
C ASN A 186 -30.51 -0.84 19.42
N LYS A 187 -30.18 -1.38 20.60
CA LYS A 187 -31.10 -1.36 21.76
C LYS A 187 -31.34 0.05 22.32
N GLU A 188 -30.35 0.92 22.23
CA GLU A 188 -30.48 2.31 22.67
C GLU A 188 -31.31 3.12 21.65
N PHE A 189 -31.11 2.87 20.35
CA PHE A 189 -31.95 3.44 19.30
C PHE A 189 -33.42 2.98 19.44
N ASP A 190 -33.66 1.71 19.74
CA ASP A 190 -35.03 1.18 19.95
C ASP A 190 -35.75 1.84 21.12
N LYS A 191 -35.04 2.37 22.14
CA LYS A 191 -35.62 3.17 23.22
C LYS A 191 -36.01 4.58 22.74
N ILE A 192 -35.32 5.13 21.74
CA ILE A 192 -35.66 6.43 21.15
C ILE A 192 -36.82 6.23 20.16
N ASP A 193 -36.60 5.44 19.13
CA ASP A 193 -37.58 4.99 18.14
C ASP A 193 -37.04 3.76 17.40
N PRO A 194 -37.71 2.60 17.39
CA PRO A 194 -37.26 1.39 16.69
C PRO A 194 -37.04 1.57 15.18
N VAL A 195 -37.67 2.55 14.58
CA VAL A 195 -37.47 2.85 13.14
C VAL A 195 -36.03 3.21 12.85
N ILE A 196 -35.29 3.81 13.79
CA ILE A 196 -33.88 4.17 13.60
C ILE A 196 -33.01 2.92 13.34
N SER A 197 -33.10 1.93 14.21
CA SER A 197 -32.34 0.67 14.08
C SER A 197 -32.79 -0.15 12.87
N GLN A 198 -34.10 -0.21 12.61
CA GLN A 198 -34.67 -0.93 11.46
C GLN A 198 -34.22 -0.31 10.14
N ARG A 199 -34.28 1.02 10.03
CA ARG A 199 -33.83 1.74 8.82
C ARG A 199 -32.32 1.56 8.62
N LEU A 200 -31.51 1.69 9.65
CA LEU A 200 -30.08 1.49 9.59
C LEU A 200 -29.73 0.09 9.06
N LYS A 201 -30.33 -0.94 9.65
CA LYS A 201 -30.13 -2.32 9.20
C LYS A 201 -30.55 -2.50 7.74
N PHE A 202 -31.73 -1.98 7.36
CA PHE A 202 -32.23 -2.05 5.98
C PHE A 202 -31.25 -1.44 4.97
N GLU A 203 -30.72 -0.25 5.25
CA GLU A 203 -29.82 0.44 4.34
C GLU A 203 -28.45 -0.25 4.18
N ILE A 204 -27.93 -0.89 5.26
CA ILE A 204 -26.71 -1.69 5.16
C ILE A 204 -26.95 -2.92 4.27
N TYR A 205 -28.10 -3.61 4.45
CA TYR A 205 -28.45 -4.73 3.57
C TYR A 205 -28.56 -4.27 2.13
N LYS A 206 -29.30 -3.20 1.86
CA LYS A 206 -29.57 -2.66 0.52
C LYS A 206 -28.30 -2.22 -0.21
N LYS A 207 -27.39 -1.53 0.48
CA LYS A 207 -26.23 -0.89 -0.15
C LYS A 207 -24.95 -1.74 -0.11
N ILE A 208 -24.87 -2.73 0.79
CA ILE A 208 -23.66 -3.54 0.97
C ILE A 208 -23.95 -5.04 0.81
N ILE A 209 -24.81 -5.61 1.67
CA ILE A 209 -24.91 -7.07 1.76
C ILE A 209 -25.57 -7.67 0.52
N ILE A 210 -26.69 -7.11 0.06
CA ILE A 210 -27.39 -7.60 -1.14
C ILE A 210 -26.53 -7.44 -2.39
N PRO A 211 -25.95 -6.25 -2.73
CA PRO A 211 -25.05 -6.13 -3.86
C PRO A 211 -23.88 -7.11 -3.80
N TYR A 212 -23.27 -7.30 -2.62
CA TYR A 212 -22.18 -8.28 -2.45
C TYR A 212 -22.61 -9.70 -2.82
N ARG A 213 -23.82 -10.11 -2.47
CA ARG A 213 -24.36 -11.46 -2.74
C ARG A 213 -24.74 -11.67 -4.21
N THR A 214 -25.17 -10.62 -4.89
CA THR A 214 -25.87 -10.73 -6.18
C THR A 214 -25.10 -10.24 -7.39
N ASP A 215 -24.00 -9.47 -7.18
CA ASP A 215 -23.21 -8.91 -8.28
C ASP A 215 -21.78 -9.49 -8.30
N ASP A 216 -21.54 -10.43 -9.22
CA ASP A 216 -20.22 -11.05 -9.48
C ASP A 216 -19.34 -10.18 -10.38
N SER A 217 -19.86 -9.09 -10.93
CA SER A 217 -19.14 -8.24 -11.88
C SER A 217 -18.25 -7.18 -11.21
N MET A 218 -18.31 -7.04 -9.88
CA MET A 218 -17.46 -6.12 -9.15
C MET A 218 -15.98 -6.52 -9.30
N PHE A 219 -15.21 -5.74 -10.05
CA PHE A 219 -13.83 -6.07 -10.45
C PHE A 219 -12.93 -6.45 -9.28
N TRP A 220 -13.08 -5.78 -8.13
CA TRP A 220 -12.27 -6.01 -6.95
C TRP A 220 -12.51 -7.36 -6.29
N MET A 221 -13.68 -7.99 -6.47
CA MET A 221 -13.92 -9.35 -6.01
C MET A 221 -13.11 -10.37 -6.80
N ALA A 222 -12.74 -10.05 -8.03
CA ALA A 222 -11.95 -10.87 -8.94
C ALA A 222 -12.50 -12.30 -9.16
N LEU A 223 -13.79 -12.53 -8.92
CA LEU A 223 -14.41 -13.86 -9.03
C LEU A 223 -14.30 -14.42 -10.44
N ASN A 224 -14.45 -13.55 -11.44
CA ASN A 224 -14.36 -13.86 -12.86
C ASN A 224 -13.01 -13.48 -13.49
N ALA A 225 -12.03 -13.04 -12.67
CA ALA A 225 -10.73 -12.61 -13.17
C ALA A 225 -9.93 -13.77 -13.76
N SER A 226 -9.27 -13.50 -14.88
CA SER A 226 -8.29 -14.43 -15.46
C SER A 226 -7.05 -14.52 -14.55
N PRO A 227 -6.26 -15.60 -14.63
CA PRO A 227 -5.06 -15.76 -13.80
C PRO A 227 -4.00 -14.65 -13.93
N THR A 228 -4.02 -13.91 -15.05
CA THR A 228 -3.05 -12.83 -15.32
C THR A 228 -3.61 -11.43 -15.05
N GLU A 229 -4.89 -11.36 -14.69
CA GLU A 229 -5.54 -10.09 -14.39
C GLU A 229 -5.07 -9.53 -13.05
N LEU A 230 -4.84 -8.22 -13.00
CA LEU A 230 -4.38 -7.52 -11.82
C LEU A 230 -5.45 -7.53 -10.73
N VAL A 231 -5.09 -8.02 -9.55
CA VAL A 231 -5.92 -7.97 -8.34
C VAL A 231 -5.21 -7.11 -7.29
N ASN A 232 -5.67 -5.89 -7.12
CA ASN A 232 -5.02 -4.89 -6.26
C ASN A 232 -5.62 -4.85 -4.83
N ASN A 233 -5.16 -3.87 -4.05
CA ASN A 233 -5.56 -3.63 -2.66
C ASN A 233 -7.07 -3.45 -2.43
N TRP A 234 -7.87 -3.09 -3.44
CA TRP A 234 -9.32 -3.01 -3.31
C TRP A 234 -9.94 -4.34 -2.87
N ASN A 235 -9.35 -5.45 -3.26
CA ASN A 235 -9.86 -6.77 -2.91
C ASN A 235 -9.85 -7.01 -1.40
N PRO A 236 -8.71 -7.02 -0.68
CA PRO A 236 -8.72 -7.23 0.77
C PRO A 236 -9.39 -6.08 1.52
N TRP A 237 -9.32 -4.83 1.02
CA TRP A 237 -9.94 -3.68 1.65
C TRP A 237 -11.47 -3.79 1.68
N ASN A 238 -12.09 -4.03 0.54
CA ASN A 238 -13.54 -4.18 0.47
C ASN A 238 -14.01 -5.45 1.18
N ASN A 239 -13.34 -6.60 0.96
CA ASN A 239 -13.72 -7.85 1.62
C ASN A 239 -13.65 -7.74 3.15
N SER A 240 -12.64 -7.07 3.73
CA SER A 240 -12.56 -6.91 5.18
C SER A 240 -13.71 -6.07 5.75
N ASN A 241 -14.11 -4.99 5.05
CA ASN A 241 -15.20 -4.13 5.49
C ASN A 241 -16.57 -4.76 5.27
N VAL A 242 -16.79 -5.43 4.12
CA VAL A 242 -18.04 -6.13 3.82
C VAL A 242 -18.23 -7.31 4.77
N LEU A 243 -17.16 -8.06 5.08
CA LEU A 243 -17.23 -9.16 6.04
C LEU A 243 -17.68 -8.68 7.42
N GLN A 244 -17.22 -7.51 7.89
CA GLN A 244 -17.71 -6.90 9.13
C GLN A 244 -19.23 -6.66 9.08
N CYS A 245 -19.74 -6.08 7.98
CA CYS A 245 -21.17 -5.84 7.81
C CYS A 245 -21.96 -7.16 7.91
N ILE A 246 -21.51 -8.18 7.20
CA ILE A 246 -22.16 -9.49 7.18
C ILE A 246 -22.16 -10.15 8.57
N MET A 247 -20.99 -10.24 9.20
CA MET A 247 -20.82 -10.90 10.51
C MET A 247 -21.58 -10.23 11.64
N LEU A 248 -21.80 -8.90 11.56
CA LEU A 248 -22.51 -8.14 12.59
C LEU A 248 -24.04 -8.18 12.42
N LEU A 249 -24.54 -8.38 11.18
CA LEU A 249 -25.98 -8.27 10.91
C LEU A 249 -26.66 -9.57 10.50
N GLU A 250 -25.92 -10.55 9.93
CA GLU A 250 -26.49 -11.82 9.49
C GLU A 250 -26.50 -12.84 10.63
N ASN A 251 -27.66 -13.44 10.88
CA ASN A 251 -27.85 -14.46 11.91
C ASN A 251 -28.28 -15.82 11.35
N ASP A 252 -28.65 -15.88 10.07
CA ASP A 252 -28.89 -17.15 9.40
C ASP A 252 -27.56 -17.86 9.15
N SER A 253 -27.35 -19.01 9.79
CA SER A 253 -26.08 -19.75 9.75
C SER A 253 -25.73 -20.26 8.37
N VAL A 254 -26.73 -20.64 7.57
CA VAL A 254 -26.53 -21.15 6.20
C VAL A 254 -26.10 -20.01 5.29
N GLN A 255 -26.80 -18.86 5.39
CA GLN A 255 -26.45 -17.70 4.59
C GLN A 255 -25.09 -17.12 4.98
N LEU A 256 -24.83 -16.98 6.29
CA LEU A 256 -23.54 -16.52 6.80
C LEU A 256 -22.37 -17.40 6.31
N SER A 257 -22.55 -18.72 6.29
CA SER A 257 -21.54 -19.67 5.79
C SER A 257 -21.25 -19.47 4.30
N LYS A 258 -22.29 -19.25 3.50
CA LYS A 258 -22.14 -18.95 2.07
C LYS A 258 -21.40 -17.65 1.83
N ASP A 259 -21.73 -16.60 2.58
CA ASP A 259 -21.12 -15.29 2.46
C ASP A 259 -19.64 -15.30 2.86
N VAL A 260 -19.30 -15.96 3.97
CA VAL A 260 -17.92 -16.16 4.42
C VAL A 260 -17.12 -16.94 3.38
N TYR A 261 -17.65 -18.04 2.86
CA TYR A 261 -16.99 -18.84 1.82
C TYR A 261 -16.76 -18.03 0.53
N ARG A 262 -17.76 -17.24 0.12
CA ARG A 262 -17.66 -16.34 -1.03
C ARG A 262 -16.52 -15.32 -0.82
N SER A 263 -16.41 -14.73 0.37
CA SER A 263 -15.32 -13.81 0.69
C SER A 263 -13.95 -14.48 0.65
N MET A 264 -13.85 -15.74 1.11
CA MET A 264 -12.61 -16.51 1.07
C MET A 264 -12.15 -16.76 -0.37
N ILE A 265 -13.07 -17.12 -1.27
CA ILE A 265 -12.76 -17.27 -2.71
C ILE A 265 -12.25 -15.96 -3.30
N SER A 266 -12.89 -14.84 -2.98
CA SER A 266 -12.48 -13.52 -3.45
C SER A 266 -11.09 -13.13 -2.94
N VAL A 267 -10.82 -13.30 -1.64
CA VAL A 267 -9.52 -12.94 -1.04
C VAL A 267 -8.40 -13.86 -1.52
N ASP A 268 -8.69 -15.13 -1.79
CA ASP A 268 -7.73 -16.03 -2.41
C ASP A 268 -7.25 -15.53 -3.79
N LYS A 269 -8.09 -14.81 -4.56
CA LYS A 269 -7.66 -14.20 -5.83
C LYS A 269 -6.54 -13.17 -5.61
N PHE A 270 -6.64 -12.35 -4.57
CA PHE A 270 -5.58 -11.42 -4.19
C PHE A 270 -4.32 -12.18 -3.73
N MET A 271 -4.46 -13.16 -2.84
CA MET A 271 -3.34 -13.94 -2.34
C MET A 271 -2.66 -14.79 -3.42
N ASN A 272 -3.40 -15.20 -4.45
CA ASN A 272 -2.85 -15.91 -5.61
C ASN A 272 -2.08 -14.97 -6.54
N TYR A 273 -2.51 -13.71 -6.67
CA TYR A 273 -1.90 -12.71 -7.56
C TYR A 273 -0.59 -12.15 -7.03
N ILE A 274 -0.52 -11.79 -5.74
CA ILE A 274 0.66 -11.16 -5.14
C ILE A 274 1.85 -12.13 -5.05
N SER A 275 3.07 -11.58 -5.08
CA SER A 275 4.30 -12.35 -4.92
C SER A 275 4.37 -13.03 -3.54
N SER A 276 4.95 -14.23 -3.47
CA SER A 276 5.04 -15.00 -2.21
C SER A 276 6.13 -14.50 -1.27
N ASP A 277 7.01 -13.64 -1.74
CA ASP A 277 8.12 -13.04 -0.97
C ASP A 277 7.69 -11.94 0.01
N GLY A 278 6.42 -11.54 -0.04
CA GLY A 278 5.80 -10.63 0.91
C GLY A 278 6.02 -9.14 0.63
N ALA A 279 6.76 -8.76 -0.40
CA ALA A 279 6.91 -7.35 -0.75
C ALA A 279 5.59 -6.73 -1.21
N CYS A 280 5.34 -5.48 -0.86
CA CYS A 280 4.24 -4.70 -1.40
C CYS A 280 4.70 -3.98 -2.67
N GLU A 281 4.26 -4.43 -3.85
CA GLU A 281 4.66 -3.83 -5.13
C GLU A 281 4.24 -2.37 -5.29
N GLU A 282 3.16 -1.97 -4.57
CA GLU A 282 2.64 -0.61 -4.54
C GLU A 282 3.42 0.31 -3.56
N GLY A 283 4.37 -0.24 -2.82
CA GLY A 283 5.20 0.46 -1.84
C GLY A 283 4.57 0.58 -0.44
N PRO A 284 5.34 1.13 0.54
CA PRO A 284 4.97 1.16 1.96
C PRO A 284 3.71 1.99 2.27
N SER A 285 3.38 3.01 1.48
CA SER A 285 2.14 3.79 1.68
C SER A 285 0.87 2.98 1.42
N TYR A 286 0.95 1.96 0.56
CA TYR A 286 -0.16 1.06 0.24
C TYR A 286 -0.17 -0.21 1.08
N TRP A 287 0.90 -0.50 1.80
CA TRP A 287 1.01 -1.69 2.64
C TRP A 287 -0.15 -1.83 3.61
N GLU A 288 -0.57 -0.72 4.24
CA GLU A 288 -1.68 -0.72 5.21
C GLU A 288 -3.03 -1.03 4.55
N HIS A 289 -3.18 -0.70 3.27
CA HIS A 289 -4.37 -0.94 2.48
C HIS A 289 -4.38 -2.31 1.79
N ALA A 290 -3.23 -2.91 1.56
CA ALA A 290 -3.04 -4.23 0.97
C ALA A 290 -2.85 -5.30 2.06
N ALA A 291 -1.62 -5.49 2.54
CA ALA A 291 -1.29 -6.45 3.59
C ALA A 291 -2.02 -6.17 4.91
N GLY A 292 -2.21 -4.88 5.25
CA GLY A 292 -2.92 -4.48 6.46
C GLY A 292 -4.40 -4.80 6.40
N LYS A 293 -5.08 -4.59 5.30
CA LYS A 293 -6.51 -4.96 5.15
C LYS A 293 -6.70 -6.47 5.00
N LEU A 294 -5.71 -7.17 4.42
CA LEU A 294 -5.71 -8.64 4.49
C LEU A 294 -5.59 -9.11 5.93
N TYR A 295 -4.73 -8.50 6.75
CA TYR A 295 -4.63 -8.82 8.17
C TYR A 295 -5.96 -8.60 8.91
N ASP A 296 -6.64 -7.46 8.71
CA ASP A 296 -7.96 -7.21 9.30
C ASP A 296 -8.96 -8.32 8.89
N TYR A 297 -9.01 -8.68 7.61
CA TYR A 297 -9.85 -9.76 7.10
C TYR A 297 -9.55 -11.10 7.77
N LEU A 298 -8.27 -11.47 7.89
CA LEU A 298 -7.84 -12.70 8.53
C LEU A 298 -8.13 -12.71 10.04
N GLN A 299 -8.06 -11.54 10.71
CA GLN A 299 -8.42 -11.39 12.10
C GLN A 299 -9.91 -11.66 12.32
N PHE A 300 -10.77 -11.16 11.44
CA PHE A 300 -12.21 -11.46 11.52
C PHE A 300 -12.50 -12.94 11.28
N LEU A 301 -11.88 -13.57 10.30
CA LEU A 301 -12.03 -15.02 10.09
C LEU A 301 -11.56 -15.83 11.29
N HIS A 302 -10.44 -15.44 11.89
CA HIS A 302 -9.91 -16.07 13.10
C HIS A 302 -10.91 -15.94 14.26
N TRP A 303 -11.49 -14.76 14.47
CA TRP A 303 -12.44 -14.52 15.55
C TRP A 303 -13.75 -15.29 15.35
N ILE A 304 -14.38 -15.20 14.18
CA ILE A 304 -15.67 -15.83 13.94
C ILE A 304 -15.58 -17.36 13.93
N SER A 305 -14.41 -17.93 13.60
CA SER A 305 -14.19 -19.38 13.61
C SER A 305 -13.59 -19.91 14.90
N GLY A 306 -13.40 -19.07 15.92
CA GLY A 306 -12.70 -19.46 17.16
C GLY A 306 -11.29 -19.98 16.90
N GLY A 307 -10.59 -19.42 15.89
CA GLY A 307 -9.24 -19.78 15.49
C GLY A 307 -9.12 -20.98 14.55
N LYS A 308 -10.21 -21.65 14.18
CA LYS A 308 -10.18 -22.83 13.31
C LYS A 308 -9.85 -22.48 11.85
N ILE A 309 -10.19 -21.27 11.41
CA ILE A 309 -9.79 -20.70 10.11
C ILE A 309 -8.78 -19.60 10.40
N SER A 310 -7.49 -19.88 10.17
CA SER A 310 -6.40 -18.94 10.46
C SER A 310 -5.23 -19.16 9.53
N LEU A 311 -4.65 -18.07 9.03
CA LEU A 311 -3.40 -18.06 8.24
C LEU A 311 -2.26 -17.32 8.96
N PHE A 312 -2.38 -17.04 10.26
CA PHE A 312 -1.34 -16.30 10.99
C PHE A 312 -0.02 -17.07 11.13
N ASN A 313 -0.03 -18.38 10.95
CA ASN A 313 1.17 -19.21 10.88
C ASN A 313 1.76 -19.31 9.45
N SER A 314 1.13 -18.69 8.45
CA SER A 314 1.63 -18.67 7.09
C SER A 314 2.88 -17.80 6.97
N LYS A 315 3.95 -18.36 6.39
CA LYS A 315 5.16 -17.60 6.09
C LYS A 315 4.87 -16.38 5.21
N MET A 316 4.04 -16.53 4.19
CA MET A 316 3.65 -15.45 3.29
C MET A 316 2.97 -14.31 4.04
N VAL A 317 2.00 -14.59 4.90
CA VAL A 317 1.30 -13.57 5.70
C VAL A 317 2.26 -12.86 6.66
N LYS A 318 3.21 -13.58 7.25
CA LYS A 318 4.27 -13.00 8.07
C LYS A 318 5.21 -12.11 7.26
N ASP A 319 5.71 -12.57 6.12
CA ASP A 319 6.61 -11.80 5.25
C ASP A 319 5.94 -10.53 4.73
N MET A 320 4.65 -10.60 4.36
CA MET A 320 3.85 -9.42 4.00
C MET A 320 3.77 -8.39 5.15
N GLY A 321 3.64 -8.88 6.39
CA GLY A 321 3.68 -8.02 7.57
C GLY A 321 5.03 -7.34 7.73
N GLU A 322 6.11 -8.10 7.69
CA GLU A 322 7.49 -7.64 7.92
C GLU A 322 8.02 -6.67 6.85
N TYR A 323 7.39 -6.58 5.68
CA TYR A 323 7.78 -5.65 4.62
C TYR A 323 7.87 -4.20 5.13
N ILE A 324 6.95 -3.75 5.98
CA ILE A 324 6.92 -2.36 6.45
C ILE A 324 8.11 -2.02 7.34
N SER A 325 8.52 -2.93 8.24
CA SER A 325 9.70 -2.74 9.09
C SER A 325 11.00 -2.76 8.28
N ARG A 326 11.08 -3.63 7.27
CA ARG A 326 12.26 -3.77 6.40
C ARG A 326 12.39 -2.64 5.38
N SER A 327 11.27 -1.97 5.06
CA SER A 327 11.26 -0.78 4.18
C SER A 327 11.56 0.51 4.93
N TYR A 328 11.52 0.51 6.28
CA TYR A 328 11.78 1.68 7.10
C TYR A 328 13.29 1.88 7.31
N ILE A 329 13.77 3.08 7.04
CA ILE A 329 15.21 3.41 7.07
C ILE A 329 15.56 4.16 8.36
N GLY A 330 14.69 5.06 8.82
CA GLY A 330 14.89 5.89 9.99
C GLY A 330 14.33 7.30 9.77
N ASN A 331 14.08 8.05 10.84
CA ASN A 331 13.59 9.44 10.77
C ASN A 331 12.36 9.59 9.85
N GLU A 332 11.43 8.63 9.92
CA GLU A 332 10.22 8.50 9.09
C GLU A 332 10.47 8.15 7.62
N TRP A 333 11.72 8.08 7.15
CA TRP A 333 12.02 7.71 5.78
C TRP A 333 11.80 6.22 5.50
N VAL A 334 11.21 5.94 4.36
CA VAL A 334 10.98 4.58 3.84
C VAL A 334 11.43 4.45 2.40
N VAL A 335 11.68 3.23 1.96
CA VAL A 335 11.85 2.93 0.52
C VAL A 335 10.52 3.14 -0.17
N ASN A 336 10.43 4.12 -1.07
CA ASN A 336 9.18 4.61 -1.65
C ASN A 336 9.02 4.29 -3.15
N PHE A 337 9.25 3.05 -3.55
CA PHE A 337 8.96 2.64 -4.93
C PHE A 337 7.46 2.77 -5.25
N ALA A 338 7.13 2.90 -6.54
CA ALA A 338 5.79 3.14 -7.06
C ALA A 338 5.14 4.45 -6.53
N ASP A 339 3.81 4.46 -6.31
CA ASP A 339 3.09 5.66 -5.84
C ASP A 339 3.27 5.95 -4.33
N ALA A 340 4.25 5.32 -3.68
CA ALA A 340 4.47 5.51 -2.25
C ALA A 340 5.09 6.88 -1.92
N SER A 341 4.68 7.45 -0.79
CA SER A 341 5.40 8.57 -0.16
C SER A 341 6.71 8.07 0.45
N ALA A 342 7.75 8.90 0.42
CA ALA A 342 9.01 8.60 1.09
C ALA A 342 8.93 8.74 2.63
N LYS A 343 7.79 9.18 3.16
CA LYS A 343 7.52 9.29 4.59
C LYS A 343 6.52 8.25 5.05
N LEU A 344 6.85 7.55 6.14
CA LEU A 344 5.98 6.56 6.75
C LEU A 344 4.73 7.24 7.33
N SER A 345 3.55 6.75 6.96
CA SER A 345 2.25 7.19 7.48
C SER A 345 1.58 6.17 8.40
N THR A 346 2.05 4.93 8.43
CA THR A 346 1.42 3.82 9.17
C THR A 346 1.59 3.98 10.68
N ASN A 347 0.53 3.70 11.42
CA ASN A 347 0.52 3.77 12.88
C ASN A 347 1.26 2.57 13.50
N GLY A 348 2.15 2.85 14.47
CA GLY A 348 2.94 1.81 15.16
C GLY A 348 2.08 0.78 15.90
N ASN A 349 0.92 1.18 16.42
CA ASN A 349 -0.01 0.28 17.09
C ASN A 349 -0.54 -0.81 16.12
N PHE A 350 -0.86 -0.42 14.89
CA PHE A 350 -1.30 -1.37 13.86
C PHE A 350 -0.21 -2.39 13.51
N ILE A 351 1.04 -1.91 13.33
CA ILE A 351 2.19 -2.78 13.03
C ILE A 351 2.42 -3.77 14.17
N TYR A 352 2.34 -3.30 15.43
CA TYR A 352 2.49 -4.15 16.61
C TYR A 352 1.47 -5.30 16.64
N ARG A 353 0.18 -4.97 16.43
CA ARG A 353 -0.91 -5.96 16.46
C ARG A 353 -0.74 -7.02 15.36
N TYR A 354 -0.40 -6.59 14.16
CA TYR A 354 -0.13 -7.53 13.08
C TYR A 354 1.07 -8.42 13.44
N GLY A 355 2.18 -7.83 13.92
CA GLY A 355 3.35 -8.57 14.38
C GLY A 355 3.04 -9.60 15.46
N LYS A 356 2.18 -9.24 16.43
CA LYS A 356 1.71 -10.15 17.47
C LYS A 356 0.94 -11.34 16.89
N ALA A 357 0.04 -11.10 15.95
CA ALA A 357 -0.76 -12.15 15.32
C ALA A 357 0.10 -13.16 14.55
N VAL A 358 1.15 -12.70 13.85
CA VAL A 358 2.05 -13.58 13.06
C VAL A 358 3.32 -13.99 13.80
N SER A 359 3.41 -13.71 15.10
CA SER A 359 4.58 -14.03 15.95
C SER A 359 5.89 -13.44 15.38
N SER A 360 5.86 -12.16 14.97
CA SER A 360 7.03 -11.41 14.51
C SER A 360 7.51 -10.44 15.58
N ALA A 361 8.60 -10.79 16.27
CA ALA A 361 9.25 -9.89 17.23
C ALA A 361 9.77 -8.61 16.56
N GLU A 362 10.25 -8.71 15.31
CA GLU A 362 10.68 -7.58 14.49
C GLU A 362 9.57 -6.52 14.38
N MET A 363 8.37 -6.92 13.97
CA MET A 363 7.23 -6.00 13.84
C MET A 363 6.75 -5.47 15.19
N MET A 364 6.69 -6.32 16.22
CA MET A 364 6.24 -5.91 17.55
C MET A 364 7.17 -4.83 18.13
N HIS A 365 8.48 -5.03 18.07
CA HIS A 365 9.46 -4.05 18.57
C HIS A 365 9.44 -2.75 17.77
N PHE A 366 9.36 -2.85 16.43
CA PHE A 366 9.25 -1.68 15.54
C PHE A 366 7.96 -0.91 15.77
N GLY A 367 6.82 -1.59 15.83
CA GLY A 367 5.53 -0.99 16.13
C GLY A 367 5.49 -0.28 17.49
N ALA A 368 6.07 -0.91 18.53
CA ALA A 368 6.23 -0.30 19.84
C ALA A 368 7.11 0.95 19.80
N GLN A 369 8.21 0.93 19.03
CA GLN A 369 9.09 2.10 18.88
C GLN A 369 8.36 3.29 18.25
N LEU A 370 7.59 3.06 17.18
CA LEU A 370 6.81 4.12 16.54
C LEU A 370 5.71 4.66 17.46
N ALA A 371 4.98 3.77 18.13
CA ALA A 371 3.90 4.17 19.05
C ALA A 371 4.40 4.93 20.29
N GLN A 372 5.57 4.56 20.83
CA GLN A 372 6.17 5.24 21.98
C GLN A 372 6.78 6.61 21.63
N LYS A 373 7.27 6.77 20.38
CA LYS A 373 7.75 8.07 19.88
C LYS A 373 6.61 9.02 19.54
N SER A 374 5.43 8.51 19.23
CA SER A 374 4.27 9.33 18.90
C SER A 374 3.62 9.91 20.16
N GLN A 375 3.30 11.20 20.16
CA GLN A 375 2.49 11.83 21.21
C GLN A 375 1.07 11.25 21.23
N ASN A 376 0.54 10.86 20.07
CA ASN A 376 -0.77 10.24 19.88
C ASN A 376 -0.59 8.82 19.31
N SER A 377 -0.54 7.82 20.18
CA SER A 377 -0.45 6.41 19.75
C SER A 377 -1.73 5.89 19.09
N ILE A 378 -2.87 6.54 19.36
CA ILE A 378 -4.17 6.18 18.78
C ILE A 378 -4.38 6.96 17.50
N ALA A 379 -4.47 6.26 16.37
CA ALA A 379 -4.81 6.86 15.10
C ALA A 379 -6.34 6.98 14.96
N TYR A 380 -6.91 8.02 15.56
CA TYR A 380 -8.32 8.33 15.37
C TYR A 380 -8.59 8.65 13.88
N GLY A 381 -9.66 8.09 13.34
CA GLY A 381 -10.02 8.24 11.93
C GLY A 381 -11.37 7.61 11.62
N THR A 382 -11.57 7.22 10.37
CA THR A 382 -12.82 6.61 9.90
C THR A 382 -12.91 5.11 10.19
N ASP A 383 -11.81 4.40 10.36
CA ASP A 383 -11.81 2.96 10.63
C ASP A 383 -12.07 2.68 12.13
N LEU A 384 -13.36 2.63 12.50
CA LEU A 384 -13.81 2.42 13.89
C LEU A 384 -13.19 1.16 14.51
N PHE A 385 -13.13 0.06 13.77
CA PHE A 385 -12.55 -1.19 14.26
C PHE A 385 -11.06 -1.02 14.62
N ARG A 386 -10.27 -0.42 13.73
CA ARG A 386 -8.84 -0.19 13.99
C ARG A 386 -8.60 0.77 15.15
N VAL A 387 -9.49 1.76 15.34
CA VAL A 387 -9.39 2.64 16.52
C VAL A 387 -9.69 1.87 17.81
N LEU A 388 -10.72 1.05 17.85
CA LEU A 388 -11.05 0.20 19.01
C LEU A 388 -9.90 -0.75 19.36
N GLU A 389 -9.32 -1.41 18.36
CA GLU A 389 -8.17 -2.26 18.56
C GLU A 389 -6.94 -1.46 19.03
N SER A 390 -6.75 -0.23 18.54
CA SER A 390 -5.64 0.62 18.98
C SER A 390 -5.80 1.01 20.46
N LEU A 391 -7.00 1.31 20.91
CA LEU A 391 -7.30 1.60 22.32
C LEU A 391 -7.05 0.37 23.19
N LYS A 392 -7.52 -0.80 22.76
CA LYS A 392 -7.38 -2.06 23.49
C LYS A 392 -5.92 -2.47 23.74
N TYR A 393 -5.03 -2.21 22.76
CA TYR A 393 -3.62 -2.62 22.83
C TYR A 393 -2.66 -1.51 23.31
N ASP A 394 -3.12 -0.27 23.54
CA ASP A 394 -2.22 0.87 23.86
C ASP A 394 -1.36 0.64 25.11
N ALA A 395 -1.91 0.09 26.18
CA ALA A 395 -1.19 -0.17 27.41
C ALA A 395 -0.08 -1.24 27.20
N GLU A 396 -0.39 -2.33 26.51
CA GLU A 396 0.55 -3.39 26.20
C GLU A 396 1.70 -2.87 25.33
N ILE A 397 1.41 -2.09 24.30
CA ILE A 397 2.40 -1.57 23.38
C ILE A 397 3.37 -0.61 24.07
N ARG A 398 2.86 0.22 24.97
CA ARG A 398 3.71 1.18 25.71
C ARG A 398 4.66 0.50 26.71
N SER A 399 4.34 -0.69 27.18
CA SER A 399 5.22 -1.49 28.04
C SER A 399 6.14 -2.44 27.28
N SER A 400 5.94 -2.55 25.96
CA SER A 400 6.71 -3.47 25.13
C SER A 400 8.09 -2.93 24.76
N LYS A 401 9.02 -3.83 24.44
CA LYS A 401 10.36 -3.48 23.95
C LYS A 401 10.24 -2.67 22.65
N ALA A 402 10.88 -1.52 22.63
CA ALA A 402 10.90 -0.59 21.50
C ALA A 402 12.27 -0.59 20.83
N GLU A 403 12.36 -1.18 19.65
CA GLU A 403 13.61 -1.32 18.91
C GLU A 403 13.31 -1.48 17.42
N HIS A 404 14.18 -0.97 16.58
CA HIS A 404 14.18 -1.27 15.15
C HIS A 404 15.61 -1.56 14.69
N ALA A 405 15.81 -2.73 14.12
CA ALA A 405 17.07 -3.13 13.52
C ALA A 405 16.84 -3.34 12.00
N ILE A 406 17.56 -2.58 11.20
CA ILE A 406 17.55 -2.75 9.74
C ILE A 406 18.48 -3.92 9.41
N PRO A 407 18.00 -4.97 8.72
CA PRO A 407 18.85 -6.07 8.27
C PRO A 407 20.01 -5.59 7.36
N ASP A 408 21.13 -6.28 7.36
CA ASP A 408 22.26 -5.98 6.47
C ASP A 408 21.86 -6.10 4.98
N TYR A 409 20.93 -6.98 4.69
CA TYR A 409 20.28 -7.07 3.38
C TYR A 409 18.88 -7.66 3.47
N THR A 410 18.01 -7.25 2.55
CA THR A 410 16.69 -7.83 2.31
C THR A 410 16.53 -8.09 0.81
N ILE A 411 16.10 -9.29 0.46
CA ILE A 411 15.95 -9.72 -0.93
C ILE A 411 14.54 -10.24 -1.13
N TYR A 412 13.77 -9.53 -1.95
CA TYR A 412 12.47 -9.95 -2.44
C TYR A 412 12.65 -10.44 -3.90
N SER A 413 12.88 -11.74 -4.06
CA SER A 413 13.33 -12.31 -5.34
C SER A 413 12.24 -12.35 -6.42
N GLU A 414 10.96 -12.46 -6.02
CA GLU A 414 9.83 -12.48 -6.96
C GLU A 414 9.40 -11.06 -7.36
N THR A 415 9.28 -10.15 -6.38
CA THR A 415 8.98 -8.74 -6.62
C THR A 415 10.18 -7.99 -7.18
N GLN A 416 11.40 -8.55 -7.00
CA GLN A 416 12.68 -7.97 -7.40
C GLN A 416 12.98 -6.64 -6.72
N PHE A 417 12.79 -6.58 -5.38
CA PHE A 417 13.29 -5.49 -4.54
C PHE A 417 14.51 -5.96 -3.74
N TYR A 418 15.55 -5.13 -3.72
CA TYR A 418 16.85 -5.46 -3.15
C TYR A 418 17.34 -4.33 -2.26
N TYR A 419 17.48 -4.59 -0.97
CA TYR A 419 17.94 -3.61 0.02
C TYR A 419 19.26 -4.07 0.62
N PHE A 420 20.23 -3.17 0.70
CA PHE A 420 21.54 -3.42 1.30
C PHE A 420 21.91 -2.30 2.25
N LYS A 421 22.46 -2.65 3.41
CA LYS A 421 22.99 -1.71 4.39
C LYS A 421 24.48 -1.94 4.57
N SER A 422 25.29 -0.87 4.56
CA SER A 422 26.72 -0.93 4.86
C SER A 422 26.98 -0.63 6.33
N LYS A 423 28.17 -1.00 6.83
CA LYS A 423 28.59 -0.69 8.21
C LYS A 423 28.75 0.82 8.48
N GLN A 424 28.97 1.63 7.44
CA GLN A 424 29.03 3.08 7.55
C GLN A 424 27.69 3.75 7.21
N ASN A 425 26.58 3.05 7.43
CA ASN A 425 25.21 3.55 7.29
C ASN A 425 24.84 4.08 5.91
N PHE A 426 25.43 3.54 4.84
CA PHE A 426 24.82 3.64 3.54
C PHE A 426 23.70 2.62 3.45
N PHE A 427 22.55 3.04 2.91
CA PHE A 427 21.44 2.15 2.60
C PHE A 427 21.06 2.31 1.13
N LEU A 428 21.19 1.22 0.37
CA LEU A 428 20.81 1.13 -1.03
C LEU A 428 19.51 0.34 -1.14
N ALA A 429 18.52 0.91 -1.81
CA ALA A 429 17.36 0.18 -2.31
C ALA A 429 17.37 0.19 -3.83
N ALA A 430 17.27 -0.97 -4.46
CA ALA A 430 17.18 -1.12 -5.90
C ALA A 430 16.01 -2.03 -6.26
N LYS A 431 15.43 -1.81 -7.43
CA LYS A 431 14.33 -2.63 -7.95
C LYS A 431 14.64 -3.14 -9.36
N GLY A 432 14.16 -4.33 -9.66
CA GLY A 432 14.07 -4.90 -11.01
C GLY A 432 12.62 -4.88 -11.49
N GLY A 433 12.07 -6.03 -11.83
CA GLY A 433 10.67 -6.21 -12.20
C GLY A 433 10.33 -5.75 -13.61
N PHE A 434 9.10 -5.25 -13.79
CA PHE A 434 8.55 -4.85 -15.09
C PHE A 434 7.65 -3.61 -14.94
N ASN A 435 7.46 -2.88 -16.06
CA ASN A 435 6.71 -1.62 -16.07
C ASN A 435 5.20 -1.79 -16.27
N ALA A 436 4.54 -2.66 -15.48
CA ALA A 436 3.09 -2.85 -15.51
C ALA A 436 2.54 -3.40 -14.18
N VAL A 437 3.14 -3.03 -13.07
CA VAL A 437 2.64 -3.34 -11.72
C VAL A 437 1.50 -2.40 -11.34
N SER A 438 0.80 -2.70 -10.23
CA SER A 438 -0.15 -1.74 -9.66
C SER A 438 0.57 -0.45 -9.27
N HIS A 439 -0.04 0.70 -9.57
CA HIS A 439 0.59 2.03 -9.34
C HIS A 439 1.95 2.22 -10.03
N ASN A 440 2.09 1.69 -11.25
CA ASN A 440 3.34 1.63 -11.98
C ASN A 440 3.98 2.98 -12.31
N HIS A 441 5.31 3.04 -12.18
CA HIS A 441 6.21 3.99 -12.85
C HIS A 441 7.04 3.26 -13.91
N ASN A 442 7.55 3.97 -14.92
CA ASN A 442 8.51 3.39 -15.87
C ASN A 442 9.91 3.45 -15.27
N ASP A 443 10.21 2.57 -14.31
CA ASP A 443 11.36 2.66 -13.44
C ASP A 443 12.04 1.31 -13.16
N ALA A 444 11.84 0.31 -14.02
CA ALA A 444 12.47 -0.99 -13.90
C ALA A 444 14.00 -0.86 -13.93
N GLY A 445 14.68 -1.32 -12.88
CA GLY A 445 16.13 -1.18 -12.71
C GLY A 445 16.58 0.09 -11.98
N SER A 446 15.67 0.91 -11.45
CA SER A 446 15.99 2.11 -10.67
C SER A 446 16.49 1.77 -9.25
N PHE A 447 17.04 2.78 -8.58
CA PHE A 447 17.51 2.67 -7.20
C PHE A 447 17.36 4.00 -6.44
N ALA A 448 17.45 3.93 -5.12
CA ALA A 448 17.58 5.08 -4.24
C ALA A 448 18.67 4.83 -3.18
N LEU A 449 19.28 5.90 -2.67
CA LEU A 449 20.41 5.83 -1.74
C LEU A 449 20.21 6.78 -0.56
N TRP A 450 20.41 6.26 0.64
CA TRP A 450 20.42 7.03 1.89
C TRP A 450 21.78 6.90 2.57
N VAL A 451 22.15 7.93 3.33
CA VAL A 451 23.36 7.95 4.16
C VAL A 451 22.98 8.49 5.54
N ASN A 452 23.31 7.76 6.60
CA ASN A 452 22.89 8.11 7.96
C ASN A 452 21.40 8.47 8.03
N GLU A 453 20.54 7.63 7.45
CA GLU A 453 19.09 7.79 7.37
C GLU A 453 18.61 9.04 6.59
N GLN A 454 19.50 9.75 5.87
CA GLN A 454 19.13 10.86 5.02
C GLN A 454 19.11 10.46 3.56
N PRO A 455 18.01 10.71 2.82
CA PRO A 455 17.97 10.44 1.38
C PRO A 455 18.93 11.36 0.62
N VAL A 456 19.60 10.81 -0.37
CA VAL A 456 20.60 11.51 -1.20
C VAL A 456 20.27 11.38 -2.68
N ILE A 457 20.14 10.14 -3.14
CA ILE A 457 19.62 9.81 -4.48
C ILE A 457 18.23 9.24 -4.25
N ILE A 458 17.22 9.87 -4.82
CA ILE A 458 15.84 9.68 -4.44
C ILE A 458 14.96 9.09 -5.55
N ASP A 459 13.85 8.53 -5.16
CA ASP A 459 12.64 8.43 -5.95
C ASP A 459 11.67 9.50 -5.47
N ALA A 460 11.13 10.31 -6.37
CA ALA A 460 10.23 11.40 -5.98
C ALA A 460 8.89 10.89 -5.44
N GLY A 461 8.49 9.68 -5.82
CA GLY A 461 7.16 9.15 -5.58
C GLY A 461 6.11 9.81 -6.47
N VAL A 462 4.87 9.94 -6.01
CA VAL A 462 3.75 10.48 -6.79
C VAL A 462 3.19 11.75 -6.17
N GLY A 463 2.83 12.71 -7.04
CA GLY A 463 2.09 13.91 -6.67
C GLY A 463 0.62 13.65 -6.32
N THR A 464 -0.17 14.72 -6.28
CA THR A 464 -1.61 14.67 -6.03
C THR A 464 -2.33 13.91 -7.15
N TYR A 465 -3.19 12.98 -6.78
CA TYR A 465 -3.96 12.18 -7.75
C TYR A 465 -5.01 13.00 -8.47
N THR A 466 -4.97 12.92 -9.78
CA THR A 466 -5.96 13.51 -10.70
C THR A 466 -6.50 12.44 -11.64
N ARG A 467 -7.42 12.80 -12.53
CA ARG A 467 -7.87 11.90 -13.59
C ARG A 467 -6.73 11.45 -14.51
N GLN A 468 -5.76 12.34 -14.80
CA GLN A 468 -4.57 12.01 -15.58
C GLN A 468 -3.75 10.87 -14.96
N THR A 469 -3.64 10.84 -13.63
CA THR A 469 -2.88 9.79 -12.90
C THR A 469 -3.39 8.37 -13.21
N PHE A 470 -4.67 8.23 -13.51
CA PHE A 470 -5.31 6.93 -13.80
C PHE A 470 -5.73 6.77 -15.27
N GLY A 471 -5.29 7.69 -16.14
CA GLY A 471 -5.60 7.69 -17.56
C GLY A 471 -4.43 7.29 -18.45
N PRO A 472 -4.67 7.27 -19.79
CA PRO A 472 -3.62 6.95 -20.77
C PRO A 472 -2.41 7.89 -20.71
N GLU A 473 -2.61 9.12 -20.23
CA GLU A 473 -1.57 10.14 -20.12
C GLU A 473 -0.75 10.06 -18.82
N ARG A 474 -0.90 8.99 -18.02
CA ARG A 474 -0.14 8.78 -16.79
C ARG A 474 1.37 9.02 -17.00
N TYR A 475 1.91 8.44 -18.05
CA TYR A 475 3.36 8.49 -18.33
C TYR A 475 3.84 9.80 -19.00
N THR A 476 2.98 10.83 -19.08
CA THR A 476 3.40 12.21 -19.35
C THR A 476 3.71 12.99 -18.06
N ILE A 477 3.27 12.47 -16.89
CA ILE A 477 3.60 13.02 -15.58
C ILE A 477 5.09 12.76 -15.31
N TRP A 478 5.85 13.79 -14.96
CA TRP A 478 7.31 13.70 -14.84
C TRP A 478 7.78 12.64 -13.85
N THR A 479 7.09 12.47 -12.70
CA THR A 479 7.43 11.45 -11.69
C THR A 479 7.21 10.01 -12.16
N MET A 480 6.51 9.80 -13.28
CA MET A 480 6.25 8.47 -13.84
C MET A 480 7.25 8.07 -14.95
N ARG A 481 8.10 9.03 -15.38
CA ARG A 481 8.99 8.87 -16.53
C ARG A 481 10.37 8.41 -16.11
N SER A 482 10.96 7.46 -16.84
CA SER A 482 12.25 6.85 -16.50
C SER A 482 13.41 7.85 -16.40
N LYS A 483 13.38 8.97 -17.14
CA LYS A 483 14.42 10.00 -17.04
C LYS A 483 14.41 10.81 -15.74
N TYR A 484 13.35 10.73 -14.94
CA TYR A 484 13.28 11.31 -13.60
C TYR A 484 13.43 10.26 -12.49
N HIS A 485 13.76 9.03 -12.87
CA HIS A 485 14.30 8.00 -12.01
C HIS A 485 15.83 7.89 -12.23
N ASN A 486 16.49 7.02 -11.45
CA ASN A 486 17.95 6.88 -11.50
C ASN A 486 18.38 5.87 -12.58
N LEU A 487 18.04 6.19 -13.84
CA LEU A 487 18.10 5.29 -14.99
C LEU A 487 18.79 5.94 -16.21
N PRO A 488 19.34 5.14 -17.14
CA PRO A 488 19.79 5.65 -18.41
C PRO A 488 18.63 6.07 -19.32
N THR A 489 18.83 7.08 -20.15
CA THR A 489 18.13 7.31 -21.40
C THR A 489 19.03 6.77 -22.50
N ILE A 490 18.59 5.75 -23.24
CA ILE A 490 19.42 5.01 -24.19
C ILE A 490 19.07 5.42 -25.61
N ASN A 491 20.04 5.92 -26.37
CA ASN A 491 19.79 6.45 -27.72
C ASN A 491 18.61 7.44 -27.77
N GLY A 492 18.44 8.28 -26.74
CA GLY A 492 17.33 9.21 -26.62
C GLY A 492 15.99 8.59 -26.19
N SER A 493 15.92 7.27 -25.99
CA SER A 493 14.69 6.56 -25.61
C SER A 493 14.59 6.39 -24.10
N GLU A 494 13.40 6.63 -23.57
CA GLU A 494 12.99 6.31 -22.21
C GLU A 494 12.37 4.90 -22.16
N GLN A 495 12.21 4.34 -20.95
CA GLN A 495 11.47 3.09 -20.78
C GLN A 495 9.99 3.24 -21.13
N SER A 496 9.38 2.15 -21.58
CA SER A 496 7.96 2.11 -21.94
C SER A 496 7.13 1.35 -20.92
N TYR A 497 5.83 1.65 -20.90
CA TYR A 497 4.84 0.92 -20.11
C TYR A 497 4.50 -0.42 -20.79
N GLY A 498 4.35 -1.46 -19.99
CA GLY A 498 3.89 -2.77 -20.42
C GLY A 498 4.63 -3.92 -19.73
N ARG A 499 3.99 -5.07 -19.61
CA ARG A 499 4.56 -6.25 -18.94
C ARG A 499 5.77 -6.85 -19.69
N SER A 500 5.88 -6.60 -20.97
CA SER A 500 7.05 -6.97 -21.79
C SER A 500 8.28 -6.13 -21.49
N TYR A 501 8.11 -4.92 -20.99
CA TYR A 501 9.21 -4.01 -20.62
C TYR A 501 9.67 -4.33 -19.20
N LYS A 502 10.77 -5.07 -19.09
CA LYS A 502 11.21 -5.67 -17.82
C LYS A 502 12.73 -5.77 -17.73
N VAL A 503 13.20 -5.95 -16.53
CA VAL A 503 14.60 -6.32 -16.24
C VAL A 503 14.77 -7.83 -16.43
N THR A 504 15.96 -8.23 -16.92
CA THR A 504 16.36 -9.64 -17.07
C THR A 504 17.71 -9.92 -16.41
N ASP A 505 18.14 -11.18 -16.38
CA ASP A 505 19.47 -11.63 -15.94
C ASP A 505 19.88 -11.11 -14.56
N VAL A 506 18.93 -11.07 -13.62
CA VAL A 506 19.19 -10.56 -12.28
C VAL A 506 20.08 -11.52 -11.49
N LYS A 507 21.19 -10.99 -10.96
CA LYS A 507 22.11 -11.71 -10.08
C LYS A 507 22.32 -10.90 -8.82
N VAL A 508 22.07 -11.50 -7.65
CA VAL A 508 22.16 -10.84 -6.36
C VAL A 508 23.00 -11.66 -5.39
N ASP A 509 23.88 -10.97 -4.65
CA ASP A 509 24.61 -11.54 -3.51
C ASP A 509 24.47 -10.60 -2.30
N GLY A 510 23.59 -10.96 -1.37
CA GLY A 510 23.29 -10.15 -0.19
C GLY A 510 24.50 -9.95 0.71
N LYS A 511 25.34 -10.99 0.89
CA LYS A 511 26.54 -10.91 1.76
C LYS A 511 27.60 -9.97 1.16
N LYS A 512 27.76 -9.97 -0.15
CA LYS A 512 28.66 -9.03 -0.87
C LYS A 512 27.99 -7.68 -1.13
N ARG A 513 26.68 -7.55 -0.88
CA ARG A 513 25.90 -6.35 -1.17
C ARG A 513 26.05 -5.94 -2.64
N SER A 514 25.94 -6.92 -3.53
CA SER A 514 26.10 -6.77 -4.97
C SER A 514 24.84 -7.22 -5.70
N LEU A 515 24.45 -6.43 -6.70
CA LEU A 515 23.30 -6.69 -7.57
C LEU A 515 23.68 -6.34 -9.00
N SER A 516 23.37 -7.23 -9.94
CA SER A 516 23.54 -7.00 -11.37
C SER A 516 22.28 -7.37 -12.13
N MET A 517 21.89 -6.58 -13.13
CA MET A 517 20.69 -6.80 -13.93
C MET A 517 20.83 -6.21 -15.34
N ASN A 518 20.14 -6.82 -16.30
CA ASN A 518 20.09 -6.33 -17.68
C ASN A 518 18.82 -5.50 -17.90
N LEU A 519 18.99 -4.24 -18.28
CA LEU A 519 17.92 -3.25 -18.48
C LEU A 519 17.40 -3.20 -19.92
N ALA A 520 18.07 -3.84 -20.90
CA ALA A 520 17.79 -3.66 -22.31
C ALA A 520 16.31 -3.90 -22.68
N GLN A 521 15.70 -4.93 -22.13
CA GLN A 521 14.29 -5.26 -22.42
C GLN A 521 13.28 -4.28 -21.80
N ALA A 522 13.69 -3.39 -20.91
CA ALA A 522 12.81 -2.34 -20.38
C ALA A 522 12.63 -1.15 -21.36
N TYR A 523 13.39 -1.11 -22.44
CA TYR A 523 13.36 -0.05 -23.43
C TYR A 523 12.68 -0.48 -24.73
N PRO A 524 12.07 0.47 -25.48
CA PRO A 524 11.47 0.18 -26.78
C PRO A 524 12.54 -0.13 -27.83
N SER A 525 12.13 -0.70 -28.97
CA SER A 525 13.02 -1.05 -30.07
C SER A 525 13.87 0.13 -30.60
N ASP A 526 13.32 1.35 -30.49
CA ASP A 526 14.00 2.59 -30.94
C ASP A 526 15.26 2.91 -30.12
N ALA A 527 15.38 2.36 -28.91
CA ALA A 527 16.60 2.44 -28.11
C ALA A 527 17.78 1.70 -28.76
N GLN A 528 17.53 0.82 -29.74
CA GLN A 528 18.56 0.04 -30.47
C GLN A 528 19.57 -0.61 -29.51
N VAL A 529 19.10 -1.04 -28.32
CA VAL A 529 19.94 -1.63 -27.28
C VAL A 529 19.87 -3.16 -27.34
N GLN A 530 21.04 -3.80 -27.44
CA GLN A 530 21.16 -5.27 -27.39
C GLN A 530 21.36 -5.75 -25.96
N ASN A 531 22.18 -5.05 -25.19
CA ASN A 531 22.45 -5.34 -23.78
C ASN A 531 22.76 -4.06 -23.02
N TRP A 532 22.25 -3.96 -21.78
CA TRP A 532 22.63 -2.91 -20.83
C TRP A 532 22.65 -3.52 -19.42
N THR A 533 23.82 -4.00 -19.01
CA THR A 533 24.00 -4.61 -17.70
C THR A 533 24.45 -3.56 -16.70
N ARG A 534 23.58 -3.24 -15.75
CA ARG A 534 23.88 -2.38 -14.60
C ARG A 534 24.25 -3.21 -13.38
N THR A 535 25.37 -2.87 -12.74
CA THR A 535 25.85 -3.51 -11.51
C THR A 535 25.96 -2.49 -10.40
N TYR A 536 25.40 -2.82 -9.23
CA TYR A 536 25.50 -2.08 -7.99
C TYR A 536 26.41 -2.85 -7.03
N ASN A 537 27.42 -2.19 -6.46
CA ASN A 537 28.27 -2.73 -5.41
C ASN A 537 28.30 -1.77 -4.23
N LEU A 538 27.58 -2.10 -3.14
CA LEU A 538 27.57 -1.30 -1.93
C LEU A 538 28.71 -1.74 -1.03
N THR A 539 29.69 -0.87 -0.87
CA THR A 539 30.84 -1.05 0.03
C THR A 539 30.63 -0.25 1.33
N ASP A 540 31.52 -0.44 2.30
CA ASP A 540 31.47 0.41 3.49
C ASP A 540 31.86 1.87 3.19
N LYS A 541 32.57 2.13 2.09
CA LYS A 541 33.01 3.48 1.68
C LYS A 541 32.00 4.19 0.76
N GLY A 542 30.98 3.50 0.26
CA GLY A 542 29.98 4.07 -0.66
C GLY A 542 29.50 3.10 -1.71
N LEU A 543 28.77 3.62 -2.68
CA LEU A 543 28.17 2.86 -3.79
C LEU A 543 28.98 3.01 -5.07
N ILE A 544 29.25 1.89 -5.74
CA ILE A 544 29.83 1.84 -7.07
C ILE A 544 28.77 1.33 -8.03
N ILE A 545 28.51 2.08 -9.11
CA ILE A 545 27.61 1.71 -10.20
C ILE A 545 28.43 1.50 -11.45
N ILE A 546 28.22 0.40 -12.15
CA ILE A 546 28.87 0.08 -13.43
C ILE A 546 27.78 -0.28 -14.42
N ASP A 547 27.75 0.44 -15.55
CA ASP A 547 26.90 0.17 -16.71
C ASP A 547 27.76 -0.34 -17.85
N LYS A 548 27.60 -1.61 -18.24
CA LYS A 548 28.19 -2.21 -19.45
C LYS A 548 27.12 -2.38 -20.50
N TYR A 549 27.38 -1.84 -21.71
CA TYR A 549 26.36 -1.85 -22.73
C TYR A 549 26.89 -2.26 -24.12
N SER A 550 25.97 -2.80 -24.93
CA SER A 550 26.10 -2.95 -26.36
C SER A 550 24.81 -2.47 -27.03
N LEU A 551 24.98 -1.59 -28.03
CA LEU A 551 23.90 -1.09 -28.89
C LEU A 551 23.99 -1.78 -30.25
N ILE A 552 22.83 -1.96 -30.89
CA ILE A 552 22.76 -2.41 -32.28
C ILE A 552 23.31 -1.30 -33.17
N LYS A 553 22.97 -0.04 -32.84
CA LYS A 553 23.46 1.16 -33.49
C LYS A 553 23.46 2.32 -32.50
N ALA A 554 24.51 3.11 -32.46
CA ALA A 554 24.58 4.33 -31.69
C ALA A 554 24.09 5.50 -32.55
N VAL A 555 22.89 6.00 -32.30
CA VAL A 555 22.22 7.06 -33.09
C VAL A 555 22.08 8.36 -32.32
N GLN A 556 22.04 8.32 -31.01
CA GLN A 556 21.95 9.47 -30.11
C GLN A 556 22.77 9.22 -28.85
N ALA A 557 23.24 10.30 -28.22
CA ALA A 557 24.01 10.18 -26.98
C ALA A 557 23.21 9.52 -25.86
N ASN A 558 23.82 8.57 -25.17
CA ASN A 558 23.26 8.03 -23.96
C ASN A 558 23.32 9.08 -22.85
N GLU A 559 22.30 9.11 -21.99
CA GLU A 559 22.25 9.95 -20.81
C GLU A 559 22.10 9.08 -19.55
N ILE A 560 22.83 9.40 -18.49
CA ILE A 560 22.64 8.76 -17.19
C ILE A 560 22.04 9.79 -16.25
N ASN A 561 20.85 9.47 -15.73
CA ASN A 561 20.08 10.38 -14.88
C ASN A 561 20.19 9.98 -13.41
N PHE A 562 20.31 10.99 -12.55
CA PHE A 562 20.21 10.86 -11.08
C PHE A 562 19.28 11.94 -10.56
N LEU A 563 18.28 11.55 -9.76
CA LEU A 563 17.42 12.48 -9.05
C LEU A 563 17.98 12.67 -7.64
N LEU A 564 18.35 13.90 -7.31
CA LEU A 564 19.12 14.25 -6.12
C LEU A 564 18.30 15.15 -5.19
N TRP A 565 18.53 15.02 -3.88
CA TRP A 565 17.93 15.89 -2.86
C TRP A 565 19.03 16.51 -1.98
N GLY A 566 18.81 17.76 -1.54
CA GLY A 566 19.76 18.54 -0.77
C GLY A 566 20.38 19.67 -1.59
N LYS A 567 21.51 20.22 -1.16
CA LYS A 567 22.27 21.21 -1.92
C LYS A 567 23.20 20.49 -2.89
N VAL A 568 23.10 20.79 -4.19
CA VAL A 568 23.85 20.11 -5.25
C VAL A 568 24.74 21.10 -5.97
N GLU A 569 26.03 20.79 -6.09
CA GLU A 569 27.03 21.60 -6.78
C GLU A 569 27.81 20.76 -7.80
N VAL A 570 27.73 21.14 -9.08
CA VAL A 570 28.46 20.46 -10.15
C VAL A 570 29.86 21.04 -10.25
N GLN A 571 30.86 20.18 -10.19
CA GLN A 571 32.28 20.49 -10.42
C GLN A 571 32.79 19.71 -11.64
N ASN A 572 34.02 19.94 -12.04
CA ASN A 572 34.58 19.45 -13.33
C ASN A 572 34.39 17.93 -13.58
N ASN A 573 34.63 17.10 -12.55
CA ASN A 573 34.57 15.63 -12.67
C ASN A 573 33.77 14.97 -11.54
N ARG A 574 33.01 15.77 -10.76
CA ARG A 574 32.22 15.31 -9.64
C ARG A 574 31.03 16.22 -9.36
N VAL A 575 30.07 15.70 -8.64
CA VAL A 575 28.96 16.45 -8.09
C VAL A 575 29.00 16.32 -6.56
N LEU A 576 28.98 17.46 -5.88
CA LEU A 576 28.87 17.50 -4.42
C LEU A 576 27.42 17.58 -4.03
N ILE A 577 27.02 16.73 -3.08
CA ILE A 577 25.65 16.67 -2.57
C ILE A 577 25.72 16.83 -1.07
N THR A 578 25.08 17.89 -0.53
CA THR A 578 25.03 18.16 0.89
C THR A 578 23.61 18.00 1.41
N VAL A 579 23.39 17.05 2.33
CA VAL A 579 22.09 16.81 2.97
C VAL A 579 22.29 16.87 4.48
N LYS A 580 21.71 17.88 5.11
CA LYS A 580 21.96 18.19 6.54
C LYS A 580 23.46 18.27 6.83
N ASN A 581 23.98 17.36 7.66
CA ASN A 581 25.39 17.31 8.06
C ASN A 581 26.24 16.36 7.22
N GLU A 582 25.64 15.73 6.20
CA GLU A 582 26.31 14.76 5.34
C GLU A 582 26.75 15.41 4.03
N GLN A 583 28.01 15.24 3.66
CA GLN A 583 28.53 15.68 2.38
C GLN A 583 29.04 14.48 1.60
N LEU A 584 28.54 14.34 0.37
CA LEU A 584 28.87 13.24 -0.53
C LEU A 584 29.42 13.77 -1.84
N GLU A 585 30.21 12.92 -2.47
CA GLU A 585 30.71 13.11 -3.82
C GLU A 585 30.14 12.01 -4.74
N LEU A 586 29.55 12.40 -5.86
CA LEU A 586 29.29 11.54 -7.01
C LEU A 586 30.35 11.84 -8.07
N SER A 587 31.25 10.89 -8.30
CA SER A 587 32.34 11.00 -9.27
C SER A 587 31.98 10.30 -10.58
N PHE A 588 32.38 10.89 -11.70
CA PHE A 588 32.23 10.36 -13.06
C PHE A 588 33.44 10.71 -13.92
N ASP A 589 33.64 10.02 -15.05
CA ASP A 589 34.71 10.33 -16.00
C ASP A 589 34.32 11.56 -16.84
N LYS A 590 35.01 12.69 -16.61
CA LYS A 590 34.80 13.94 -17.34
C LYS A 590 35.11 13.83 -18.85
N ASN A 591 35.89 12.84 -19.26
CA ASN A 591 36.19 12.60 -20.67
C ASN A 591 35.06 11.91 -21.39
N GLN A 592 34.26 11.11 -20.65
CA GLN A 592 33.10 10.42 -21.18
C GLN A 592 31.82 11.27 -21.11
N PHE A 593 31.69 12.19 -20.13
CA PHE A 593 30.43 12.86 -19.88
C PHE A 593 30.51 14.38 -19.82
N THR A 594 29.39 15.01 -20.23
CA THR A 594 29.08 16.42 -19.98
C THR A 594 27.94 16.42 -18.95
N PRO A 595 28.11 17.00 -17.74
CA PRO A 595 27.08 17.13 -16.75
C PRO A 595 26.11 18.27 -17.06
N ASN A 596 24.83 18.07 -16.82
CA ASN A 596 23.79 19.10 -16.78
C ASN A 596 22.95 18.93 -15.51
N LEU A 597 22.70 20.01 -14.78
CA LEU A 597 21.90 20.03 -13.57
C LEU A 597 20.62 20.83 -13.80
N GLU A 598 19.50 20.15 -13.75
CA GLU A 598 18.16 20.77 -13.81
C GLU A 598 17.57 20.91 -12.40
N THR A 599 17.10 22.11 -12.07
CA THR A 599 16.29 22.33 -10.87
C THR A 599 14.83 22.04 -11.18
N VAL A 600 14.24 21.07 -10.49
CA VAL A 600 12.84 20.68 -10.61
C VAL A 600 12.06 21.29 -9.46
N SER A 601 11.32 22.37 -9.76
CA SER A 601 10.47 23.06 -8.78
C SER A 601 9.25 22.22 -8.42
N LEU A 602 8.95 22.04 -7.13
CA LEU A 602 7.85 21.24 -6.61
C LEU A 602 6.67 22.12 -6.24
N THR A 603 5.74 22.30 -7.19
CA THR A 603 4.49 23.05 -7.00
C THR A 603 3.37 22.19 -6.42
N ASP A 604 3.44 20.86 -6.58
CA ASP A 604 2.52 19.91 -5.98
C ASP A 604 2.74 19.82 -4.46
N THR A 605 1.68 20.05 -3.67
CA THR A 605 1.77 20.08 -2.21
C THR A 605 2.14 18.74 -1.59
N LYS A 606 1.74 17.62 -2.20
CA LYS A 606 2.10 16.27 -1.70
C LYS A 606 3.60 16.03 -1.84
N LEU A 607 4.21 16.44 -2.95
CA LEU A 607 5.65 16.33 -3.17
C LEU A 607 6.43 17.34 -2.32
N SER A 608 6.00 18.61 -2.29
CA SER A 608 6.71 19.65 -1.55
C SER A 608 6.66 19.48 -0.03
N ASN A 609 5.64 18.82 0.52
CA ASN A 609 5.60 18.44 1.94
C ASN A 609 6.65 17.39 2.30
N VAL A 610 7.12 16.59 1.35
CA VAL A 610 8.14 15.55 1.56
C VAL A 610 9.54 16.09 1.27
N TRP A 611 9.71 16.71 0.10
CA TRP A 611 11.03 17.06 -0.44
C TRP A 611 11.40 18.56 -0.33
N GLY A 612 10.45 19.42 0.09
CA GLY A 612 10.63 20.87 0.10
C GLY A 612 10.29 21.50 -1.24
N LYS A 613 10.93 22.64 -1.56
CA LYS A 613 10.56 23.44 -2.72
C LYS A 613 11.06 22.88 -4.05
N GLU A 614 12.13 22.08 -4.02
CA GLU A 614 12.81 21.64 -5.24
C GLU A 614 13.60 20.35 -5.02
N VAL A 615 13.82 19.63 -6.10
CA VAL A 615 14.78 18.52 -6.23
C VAL A 615 15.62 18.77 -7.48
N TYR A 616 16.70 18.00 -7.66
CA TYR A 616 17.63 18.23 -8.75
C TYR A 616 17.76 16.99 -9.61
N ARG A 617 17.64 17.15 -10.93
CA ARG A 617 17.99 16.10 -11.88
C ARG A 617 19.37 16.37 -12.47
N LEU A 618 20.32 15.53 -12.14
CA LEU A 618 21.62 15.48 -12.78
C LEU A 618 21.53 14.56 -14.00
N THR A 619 21.85 15.08 -15.17
CA THR A 619 22.00 14.32 -16.42
C THR A 619 23.46 14.33 -16.84
N LEU A 620 24.06 13.16 -16.99
CA LEU A 620 25.40 12.96 -17.54
C LEU A 620 25.25 12.49 -18.99
N THR A 621 25.45 13.40 -19.95
CA THR A 621 25.32 13.11 -21.38
C THR A 621 26.65 12.60 -21.93
N ALA A 622 26.67 11.45 -22.59
CA ALA A 622 27.85 10.86 -23.20
C ALA A 622 28.36 11.75 -24.33
N LYS A 623 29.68 12.02 -24.34
CA LYS A 623 30.33 12.89 -25.35
C LYS A 623 30.55 12.22 -26.70
N VAL A 624 30.58 10.89 -26.72
CA VAL A 624 30.92 10.12 -27.93
C VAL A 624 29.84 9.06 -28.17
N LEU A 625 29.43 8.93 -29.41
CA LEU A 625 28.52 7.87 -29.87
C LEU A 625 29.33 6.61 -30.15
N ILE A 626 29.21 5.61 -29.26
CA ILE A 626 29.87 4.31 -29.42
C ILE A 626 28.86 3.19 -29.11
N GLU A 627 28.97 2.09 -29.84
CA GLU A 627 28.03 0.98 -29.73
C GLU A 627 28.33 0.09 -28.53
N ASN A 628 29.57 0.03 -28.06
CA ASN A 628 29.97 -0.79 -26.92
C ASN A 628 30.80 0.04 -25.95
N GLY A 629 30.45 -0.05 -24.66
CA GLY A 629 31.14 0.75 -23.65
C GLY A 629 30.87 0.32 -22.20
N GLU A 630 31.58 1.00 -21.32
CA GLU A 630 31.41 0.90 -19.88
C GLU A 630 31.40 2.30 -19.27
N TYR A 631 30.42 2.56 -18.42
CA TYR A 631 30.31 3.75 -17.57
C TYR A 631 30.46 3.37 -16.12
N LYS A 632 31.19 4.18 -15.34
CA LYS A 632 31.42 3.94 -13.93
C LYS A 632 31.15 5.20 -13.10
N PHE A 633 30.36 5.04 -12.05
CA PHE A 633 30.03 6.09 -11.09
C PHE A 633 30.37 5.64 -9.67
N ILE A 634 30.91 6.55 -8.87
CA ILE A 634 31.27 6.27 -7.47
C ILE A 634 30.62 7.34 -6.59
N ILE A 635 29.79 6.92 -5.66
CA ILE A 635 29.19 7.78 -4.65
C ILE A 635 29.86 7.44 -3.31
N ARG A 636 30.49 8.43 -2.67
CA ARG A 636 31.18 8.25 -1.38
C ARG A 636 30.96 9.43 -0.46
N LYS A 637 31.10 9.21 0.84
CA LYS A 637 31.13 10.27 1.86
C LYS A 637 32.49 10.97 1.80
N LEU A 638 32.48 12.30 2.01
CA LEU A 638 33.68 13.14 2.10
C LEU A 638 34.14 13.30 3.54
#